data_24a57e8c581a83ece7d2f092e79ee45e
#
_entry.id   24a57e8c581a83ece7d2f092e79ee45e
#
_cell.length_a   1.000
_cell.length_b   1.000
_cell.length_c   1.000
_cell.angle_alpha   90.00
_cell.angle_beta   90.00
_cell.angle_gamma   90.00
#
_symmetry.space_group_name_H-M   'P 1'
#
loop_
_entity.id
_entity.type
_entity.pdbx_description
1 polymer ?
#
loop_
_entity_poly.entity_id
_entity_poly.type
_entity_poly.pdbx_seq_one_letter_code
_entity_poly.pdbx_strand_id
1 'polypeptide(L)'
;MKISLNWLRDYVEISKDDEQLLIDKLTTTTSELENVEYKGREIKDVVVGQILSVEKHPNSEKLHLLKVDVGSETLDIVCGAPNVRVGLKVPVVKVGGSVIGAKIKASKVAGYMSNGMCCGASELGLEVDSTGLLELNDSVKVGADIVELLNIHDTVLEIDNKSLTNRPDLWGHYGFAREVSAILNHPLKKLPVVDLHSYDNLPALNVKVLEDKVCQRYSAIRVENISKNESPLYIKQRLMYCDMRPINLLADLTNYVMLEVGQPMHAFDGKKVNGIIVKAVDKETEFVTLDGQTNKLPAGSLVIADEKGTPSAVAGVMGGLDSEIEADTNSLVLESACFKAGDIRRTAAAIGHRTDSSNRYEKTLDPENCEIASARYIQLLNEIDNGAKVVSKFTDVYNYHYPKREIVLAQSMVDKYIGKRIPQEQIVDILTRLCFGVKVDGEIYIVEVPTYRATKDITIPADLVEEIARMYGYCNIEDTPYKADIVPARDNIYHEDVYNTKTYLSNAKKFSEVHSYVFKNKEFIKLLNLPDQDNTKIIGSLMSANNELRNELLYSLLEFSFENMKSYDEAKIYEVGASFQGLKPDGLVNEKNQLVLNYISATADMVDMYTEMAKTVMSLVGYLKNQEVRFVKAESPLAHPKYCVDIMVGADKIGSMAVLHPKYTTSCVKKANLVYVVLDMNDLRNLEVKAIKQAEVSKYQPVYIDISFLVDENMPFGDVKQAIDNIPNKLLTRIELVEVYKNAKLGKEKSLTVRFHLSSTQKTLTSEDIKKFSDRMIKELNKVGIKNRY
;
A
#
# COMPACT_ATOMS: atom_id res chain seq x y z
N MET A 1 9.75 6.75 11.24
CA MET A 1 9.91 7.29 12.62
C MET A 1 11.38 7.49 12.90
N LYS A 2 11.76 8.58 13.61
CA LYS A 2 13.17 8.89 13.90
C LYS A 2 13.57 8.51 15.32
N ILE A 3 14.73 7.87 15.46
CA ILE A 3 15.31 7.41 16.74
C ILE A 3 16.72 7.97 16.86
N SER A 4 16.95 8.79 17.90
CA SER A 4 18.25 9.38 18.25
C SER A 4 19.08 8.40 19.06
N LEU A 5 20.32 8.12 18.63
CA LEU A 5 21.22 7.28 19.41
C LEU A 5 21.69 7.96 20.71
N ASN A 6 21.83 9.30 20.70
CA ASN A 6 22.13 10.04 21.93
C ASN A 6 21.03 9.91 22.96
N TRP A 7 19.76 9.87 22.53
CA TRP A 7 18.66 9.64 23.44
C TRP A 7 18.62 8.18 23.95
N LEU A 8 18.92 7.20 23.10
CA LEU A 8 19.02 5.81 23.51
C LEU A 8 20.13 5.56 24.55
N ARG A 9 21.23 6.34 24.51
CA ARG A 9 22.33 6.27 25.51
C ARG A 9 21.88 6.62 26.92
N ASP A 10 20.78 7.30 27.09
CA ASP A 10 20.21 7.50 28.44
C ASP A 10 19.83 6.17 29.08
N TYR A 11 19.46 5.16 28.27
CA TYR A 11 18.91 3.87 28.71
C TYR A 11 19.82 2.68 28.48
N VAL A 12 20.67 2.72 27.47
CA VAL A 12 21.60 1.63 27.12
C VAL A 12 22.97 2.22 26.78
N GLU A 13 24.00 1.57 27.23
CA GLU A 13 25.37 1.95 26.83
C GLU A 13 25.58 1.58 25.35
N ILE A 14 25.90 2.57 24.52
CA ILE A 14 26.17 2.40 23.10
C ILE A 14 27.52 3.08 22.81
N SER A 15 28.58 2.30 22.60
CA SER A 15 29.88 2.79 22.18
C SER A 15 29.88 3.21 20.71
N LYS A 16 30.99 3.79 20.24
CA LYS A 16 31.16 4.12 18.81
C LYS A 16 31.21 2.87 17.92
N ASP A 17 31.78 1.80 18.42
CA ASP A 17 31.87 0.51 17.70
C ASP A 17 30.51 -0.17 17.64
N ASP A 18 29.67 0.00 18.67
CA ASP A 18 28.30 -0.50 18.70
C ASP A 18 27.39 0.20 17.72
N GLU A 19 27.63 1.47 17.37
CA GLU A 19 26.77 2.21 16.42
C GLU A 19 26.67 1.50 15.06
N GLN A 20 27.83 1.13 14.49
CA GLN A 20 27.82 0.46 13.18
C GLN A 20 27.21 -0.94 13.26
N LEU A 21 27.55 -1.69 14.33
CA LEU A 21 26.97 -3.00 14.59
C LEU A 21 25.44 -2.92 14.72
N LEU A 22 24.94 -1.90 15.41
CA LEU A 22 23.52 -1.68 15.62
C LEU A 22 22.81 -1.35 14.30
N ILE A 23 23.37 -0.46 13.47
CA ILE A 23 22.85 -0.11 12.15
C ILE A 23 22.72 -1.38 11.28
N ASP A 24 23.77 -2.20 11.25
CA ASP A 24 23.79 -3.43 10.44
C ASP A 24 22.80 -4.49 10.96
N LYS A 25 22.61 -4.58 12.27
CA LYS A 25 21.75 -5.60 12.87
C LYS A 25 20.29 -5.22 12.96
N LEU A 26 19.93 -3.95 13.12
CA LEU A 26 18.52 -3.54 13.28
C LEU A 26 17.64 -4.03 12.13
N THR A 27 18.11 -3.87 10.88
CA THR A 27 17.38 -4.32 9.70
C THR A 27 17.16 -5.84 9.67
N THR A 28 18.12 -6.61 10.18
CA THR A 28 18.05 -8.08 10.15
C THR A 28 17.37 -8.68 11.37
N THR A 29 17.17 -7.90 12.45
CA THR A 29 16.61 -8.40 13.71
C THR A 29 15.28 -7.79 14.10
N THR A 30 15.05 -6.51 13.78
CA THR A 30 13.94 -5.76 14.38
C THR A 30 13.09 -5.02 13.36
N SER A 31 13.69 -4.11 12.56
CA SER A 31 12.94 -3.23 11.65
C SER A 31 13.84 -2.65 10.57
N GLU A 32 13.27 -2.41 9.40
CA GLU A 32 13.96 -1.80 8.27
C GLU A 32 14.38 -0.35 8.59
N LEU A 33 15.64 -0.02 8.25
CA LEU A 33 16.16 1.34 8.27
C LEU A 33 16.00 1.97 6.89
N GLU A 34 15.23 3.05 6.79
CA GLU A 34 15.10 3.81 5.54
C GLU A 34 16.29 4.74 5.33
N ASN A 35 16.83 5.33 6.41
CA ASN A 35 17.92 6.28 6.35
C ASN A 35 18.69 6.36 7.68
N VAL A 36 19.92 6.84 7.60
CA VAL A 36 20.76 7.18 8.75
C VAL A 36 21.26 8.60 8.60
N GLU A 37 20.77 9.49 9.45
CA GLU A 37 21.14 10.89 9.44
C GLU A 37 22.22 11.17 10.50
N TYR A 38 23.24 11.92 10.11
CA TYR A 38 24.29 12.35 11.03
C TYR A 38 24.13 13.85 11.30
N LYS A 39 23.51 14.18 12.43
CA LYS A 39 23.24 15.56 12.83
C LYS A 39 24.50 16.27 13.29
N GLY A 40 24.62 17.53 12.99
CA GLY A 40 25.66 18.46 13.49
C GLY A 40 27.08 18.21 12.99
N ARG A 41 27.32 17.28 12.04
CA ARG A 41 28.70 16.97 11.52
C ARG A 41 29.39 18.18 10.86
N GLU A 42 28.61 19.12 10.36
CA GLU A 42 29.09 20.37 9.78
C GLU A 42 29.58 21.38 10.83
N ILE A 43 29.23 21.20 12.11
CA ILE A 43 29.62 22.12 13.20
C ILE A 43 31.00 21.71 13.72
N LYS A 44 31.97 22.61 13.56
CA LYS A 44 33.38 22.36 13.92
C LYS A 44 34.03 23.62 14.49
N ASP A 45 34.94 23.43 15.42
CA ASP A 45 35.74 24.48 16.07
C ASP A 45 34.87 25.58 16.69
N VAL A 46 33.78 25.16 17.36
CA VAL A 46 32.91 26.03 18.14
C VAL A 46 33.18 25.80 19.62
N VAL A 47 33.54 26.88 20.32
CA VAL A 47 33.91 26.83 21.72
C VAL A 47 33.07 27.77 22.56
N VAL A 48 33.07 27.57 23.88
CA VAL A 48 32.47 28.54 24.82
C VAL A 48 33.31 29.80 24.87
N GLY A 49 32.77 30.95 24.50
CA GLY A 49 33.40 32.25 24.66
C GLY A 49 32.70 33.10 25.72
N GLN A 50 33.46 33.95 26.42
CA GLN A 50 32.91 34.95 27.34
C GLN A 50 33.13 36.33 26.81
N ILE A 51 32.09 37.15 26.72
CA ILE A 51 32.15 38.54 26.27
C ILE A 51 32.80 39.41 27.36
N LEU A 52 34.00 39.92 27.08
CA LEU A 52 34.76 40.76 28.02
C LEU A 52 34.39 42.23 27.87
N SER A 53 34.12 42.73 26.63
CA SER A 53 33.73 44.11 26.41
C SER A 53 32.71 44.20 25.24
N VAL A 54 31.86 45.21 25.32
CA VAL A 54 30.84 45.53 24.28
C VAL A 54 30.92 47.00 23.98
N GLU A 55 31.29 47.36 22.75
CA GLU A 55 31.33 48.75 22.28
C GLU A 55 30.35 48.90 21.11
N LYS A 56 29.69 50.06 20.98
CA LYS A 56 28.81 50.34 19.84
C LYS A 56 29.62 50.50 18.58
N HIS A 57 29.17 49.95 17.47
CA HIS A 57 29.84 50.09 16.19
C HIS A 57 29.67 51.53 15.67
N PRO A 58 30.76 52.24 15.30
CA PRO A 58 30.69 53.68 14.91
C PRO A 58 29.81 53.94 13.69
N ASN A 59 29.71 52.98 12.80
CA ASN A 59 29.03 53.14 11.49
C ASN A 59 27.74 52.31 11.39
N SER A 60 27.20 51.78 12.52
CA SER A 60 25.99 50.97 12.51
C SER A 60 25.27 51.03 13.84
N GLU A 61 23.97 51.27 13.82
CA GLU A 61 23.15 51.28 15.04
C GLU A 61 22.84 49.86 15.59
N LYS A 62 22.97 48.84 14.74
CA LYS A 62 22.64 47.44 15.09
C LYS A 62 23.88 46.61 15.45
N LEU A 63 25.10 47.05 15.10
CA LEU A 63 26.29 46.24 15.32
C LEU A 63 27.01 46.68 16.59
N HIS A 64 27.68 45.72 17.20
CA HIS A 64 28.57 45.89 18.34
C HIS A 64 29.95 45.30 18.07
N LEU A 65 30.98 45.93 18.59
CA LEU A 65 32.37 45.45 18.61
C LEU A 65 32.58 44.73 19.93
N LEU A 66 32.87 43.47 19.88
CA LEU A 66 33.05 42.60 21.04
C LEU A 66 34.51 42.15 21.18
N LYS A 67 35.00 42.09 22.42
CA LYS A 67 36.16 41.28 22.78
C LYS A 67 35.68 40.04 23.49
N VAL A 68 36.03 38.91 22.96
CA VAL A 68 35.53 37.62 23.47
C VAL A 68 36.69 36.71 23.83
N ASP A 69 36.76 36.32 25.09
CA ASP A 69 37.71 35.30 25.58
C ASP A 69 37.22 33.90 25.21
N VAL A 70 38.04 33.14 24.46
CA VAL A 70 37.74 31.76 24.05
C VAL A 70 38.67 30.75 24.76
N GLY A 71 39.30 31.15 25.87
CA GLY A 71 40.14 30.33 26.72
C GLY A 71 41.59 30.25 26.25
N SER A 72 41.85 30.17 24.96
CA SER A 72 43.19 30.16 24.37
C SER A 72 43.66 31.54 23.92
N GLU A 73 42.74 32.45 23.64
CA GLU A 73 42.96 33.77 23.06
C GLU A 73 41.73 34.68 23.25
N THR A 74 41.91 35.98 23.01
CA THR A 74 40.81 36.94 22.95
C THR A 74 40.57 37.37 21.50
N LEU A 75 39.34 37.17 21.01
CA LEU A 75 38.97 37.50 19.65
C LEU A 75 38.19 38.82 19.57
N ASP A 76 38.52 39.63 18.55
CA ASP A 76 37.70 40.76 18.15
C ASP A 76 36.60 40.26 17.23
N ILE A 77 35.34 40.47 17.59
CA ILE A 77 34.18 39.95 16.86
C ILE A 77 33.16 41.11 16.65
N VAL A 78 32.64 41.20 15.46
CA VAL A 78 31.53 42.12 15.14
C VAL A 78 30.22 41.33 15.22
N CYS A 79 29.28 41.74 16.07
CA CYS A 79 28.04 41.05 16.36
C CYS A 79 26.84 41.96 16.25
N GLY A 80 25.75 41.46 15.63
CA GLY A 80 24.48 42.16 15.49
C GLY A 80 23.38 41.68 16.39
N ALA A 81 23.66 40.76 17.32
CA ALA A 81 22.63 40.20 18.18
C ALA A 81 22.15 41.21 19.25
N PRO A 82 20.87 41.25 19.59
CA PRO A 82 20.30 42.24 20.51
C PRO A 82 20.63 41.98 21.99
N ASN A 83 21.01 40.73 22.34
CA ASN A 83 21.22 40.34 23.73
C ASN A 83 22.69 40.33 24.17
N VAL A 84 23.58 41.02 23.42
CA VAL A 84 24.99 41.12 23.80
C VAL A 84 25.17 41.94 25.07
N ARG A 85 25.95 41.38 26.02
CA ARG A 85 26.33 42.06 27.26
C ARG A 85 27.64 41.51 27.82
N VAL A 86 28.33 42.34 28.57
CA VAL A 86 29.59 41.96 29.25
C VAL A 86 29.29 40.82 30.24
N GLY A 87 30.18 39.81 30.28
CA GLY A 87 30.09 38.64 31.13
C GLY A 87 29.29 37.49 30.51
N LEU A 88 28.50 37.71 29.47
CA LEU A 88 27.70 36.68 28.81
C LEU A 88 28.62 35.60 28.24
N LYS A 89 28.30 34.32 28.52
CA LYS A 89 28.92 33.17 27.88
C LYS A 89 28.06 32.69 26.69
N VAL A 90 28.71 32.49 25.54
CA VAL A 90 28.04 32.17 24.26
C VAL A 90 28.88 31.19 23.46
N PRO A 91 28.29 30.43 22.52
CA PRO A 91 29.06 29.68 21.54
C PRO A 91 29.79 30.63 20.60
N VAL A 92 31.05 30.34 20.32
CA VAL A 92 31.90 31.11 19.38
C VAL A 92 32.56 30.16 18.41
N VAL A 93 32.27 30.36 17.11
CA VAL A 93 33.02 29.66 16.06
C VAL A 93 34.26 30.42 15.70
N LYS A 94 35.40 29.74 15.72
CA LYS A 94 36.72 30.32 15.38
C LYS A 94 36.89 30.43 13.86
N VAL A 95 37.88 31.20 13.44
CA VAL A 95 38.30 31.26 12.03
C VAL A 95 38.80 29.88 11.59
N GLY A 96 38.25 29.35 10.51
CA GLY A 96 38.50 28.00 10.00
C GLY A 96 37.38 27.00 10.37
N GLY A 97 36.64 27.27 11.45
CA GLY A 97 35.49 26.49 11.88
C GLY A 97 34.27 26.66 11.02
N SER A 98 33.22 25.90 11.31
CA SER A 98 31.96 25.90 10.53
C SER A 98 30.74 25.75 11.43
N VAL A 99 29.65 26.32 10.98
CA VAL A 99 28.29 26.20 11.51
C VAL A 99 27.36 25.83 10.37
N ILE A 100 26.06 25.62 10.64
CA ILE A 100 25.08 25.30 9.59
C ILE A 100 25.13 26.36 8.48
N GLY A 101 25.40 25.91 7.26
CA GLY A 101 25.38 26.74 6.05
C GLY A 101 26.55 27.73 5.90
N ALA A 102 27.52 27.79 6.87
CA ALA A 102 28.61 28.77 6.80
C ALA A 102 29.96 28.22 7.32
N LYS A 103 31.03 28.49 6.55
CA LYS A 103 32.40 28.34 7.00
C LYS A 103 32.98 29.69 7.36
N ILE A 104 33.50 29.86 8.58
CA ILE A 104 33.91 31.14 9.12
C ILE A 104 35.34 31.47 8.69
N LYS A 105 35.49 32.67 8.17
CA LYS A 105 36.79 33.29 7.76
C LYS A 105 36.89 34.63 8.42
N ALA A 106 38.16 35.05 8.71
CA ALA A 106 38.42 36.41 9.13
C ALA A 106 37.91 37.37 8.03
N SER A 107 37.00 38.26 8.36
CA SER A 107 36.37 39.16 7.40
C SER A 107 36.12 40.54 7.98
N LYS A 108 36.08 41.58 7.12
CA LYS A 108 35.70 42.92 7.52
C LYS A 108 34.18 43.07 7.47
N VAL A 109 33.58 43.35 8.61
CA VAL A 109 32.13 43.62 8.73
C VAL A 109 31.97 45.13 9.04
N ALA A 110 31.32 45.85 8.16
CA ALA A 110 31.15 47.33 8.25
C ALA A 110 32.46 48.10 8.54
N GLY A 111 33.60 47.58 8.05
CA GLY A 111 34.93 48.26 8.18
C GLY A 111 35.83 47.72 9.31
N TYR A 112 35.33 46.92 10.21
CA TYR A 112 36.07 46.32 11.34
C TYR A 112 36.29 44.82 11.09
N MET A 113 37.45 44.29 11.50
CA MET A 113 37.79 42.88 11.41
C MET A 113 36.98 42.08 12.43
N SER A 114 36.37 40.99 11.97
CA SER A 114 35.78 39.98 12.80
C SER A 114 36.61 38.69 12.67
N ASN A 115 37.15 38.20 13.77
CA ASN A 115 38.04 37.03 13.85
C ASN A 115 37.28 35.79 14.40
N GLY A 116 36.02 35.69 14.08
CA GLY A 116 35.09 34.66 14.51
C GLY A 116 33.65 35.13 14.46
N MET A 117 32.76 34.33 14.96
CA MET A 117 31.32 34.64 15.03
C MET A 117 30.74 34.07 16.33
N CYS A 118 30.01 34.92 17.08
CA CYS A 118 29.16 34.46 18.17
C CYS A 118 27.89 33.87 17.59
N CYS A 119 27.43 32.73 18.07
CA CYS A 119 26.34 31.97 17.50
C CYS A 119 25.07 32.03 18.34
N GLY A 120 23.93 32.08 17.69
CA GLY A 120 22.63 31.72 18.24
C GLY A 120 22.39 30.22 18.16
N ALA A 121 21.22 29.77 18.60
CA ALA A 121 20.85 28.37 18.57
C ALA A 121 20.61 27.85 17.13
N SER A 122 20.14 28.71 16.25
CA SER A 122 19.88 28.37 14.83
C SER A 122 21.13 28.04 14.06
N GLU A 123 22.25 28.77 14.27
CA GLU A 123 23.53 28.47 13.63
C GLU A 123 24.11 27.12 14.05
N LEU A 124 23.69 26.61 15.21
CA LEU A 124 24.08 25.31 15.75
C LEU A 124 23.03 24.20 15.45
N GLY A 125 21.94 24.53 14.76
CA GLY A 125 20.86 23.57 14.47
C GLY A 125 20.04 23.14 15.68
N LEU A 126 20.01 23.99 16.72
CA LEU A 126 19.31 23.71 17.96
C LEU A 126 17.94 24.42 18.04
N GLU A 127 17.64 25.32 17.13
CA GLU A 127 16.36 25.98 16.89
C GLU A 127 16.19 26.30 15.41
N VAL A 128 14.95 26.51 14.98
CA VAL A 128 14.66 26.90 13.57
C VAL A 128 15.02 28.35 13.33
N ASP A 129 14.63 29.22 14.25
CA ASP A 129 14.90 30.66 14.22
C ASP A 129 15.35 31.15 15.59
N SER A 130 16.48 31.80 15.69
CA SER A 130 16.93 32.46 16.91
C SER A 130 17.12 33.96 16.70
N THR A 131 16.59 34.78 17.62
CA THR A 131 16.66 36.24 17.53
C THR A 131 17.88 36.83 18.22
N GLY A 132 18.72 35.97 18.87
CA GLY A 132 19.91 36.42 19.63
C GLY A 132 20.94 35.32 19.78
N LEU A 133 22.00 35.60 20.53
CA LEU A 133 23.01 34.64 20.88
C LEU A 133 22.46 33.59 21.84
N LEU A 134 22.91 32.33 21.68
CA LEU A 134 22.62 31.28 22.65
C LEU A 134 23.32 31.57 23.99
N GLU A 135 22.56 31.83 25.03
CA GLU A 135 23.09 32.10 26.36
C GLU A 135 23.44 30.80 27.07
N LEU A 136 24.69 30.67 27.49
CA LEU A 136 25.17 29.52 28.24
C LEU A 136 25.20 29.83 29.73
N ASN A 137 25.07 28.77 30.56
CA ASN A 137 25.14 28.89 32.02
C ASN A 137 26.50 29.43 32.47
N ASP A 138 26.55 30.27 33.50
CA ASP A 138 27.77 30.86 34.04
C ASP A 138 28.77 29.84 34.58
N SER A 139 28.31 28.63 34.96
CA SER A 139 29.17 27.54 35.44
C SER A 139 30.00 26.87 34.34
N VAL A 140 29.68 27.09 33.06
CA VAL A 140 30.36 26.46 31.93
C VAL A 140 31.75 27.01 31.76
N LYS A 141 32.73 26.13 31.52
CA LYS A 141 34.14 26.54 31.36
C LYS A 141 34.39 27.21 30.01
N VAL A 142 34.97 28.40 30.01
CA VAL A 142 35.41 29.10 28.79
C VAL A 142 36.43 28.23 28.03
N GLY A 143 36.30 28.17 26.71
CA GLY A 143 37.13 27.33 25.84
C GLY A 143 36.67 25.86 25.74
N ALA A 144 35.63 25.45 26.46
CA ALA A 144 35.05 24.11 26.28
C ALA A 144 34.47 23.95 24.90
N ASP A 145 34.56 22.74 24.36
CA ASP A 145 33.95 22.39 23.10
C ASP A 145 32.42 22.39 23.19
N ILE A 146 31.77 23.14 22.33
CA ILE A 146 30.28 23.26 22.31
C ILE A 146 29.62 22.00 21.80
N VAL A 147 30.25 21.30 20.86
CA VAL A 147 29.68 20.06 20.29
C VAL A 147 29.56 19.00 21.36
N GLU A 148 30.59 18.85 22.17
CA GLU A 148 30.59 17.91 23.30
C GLU A 148 29.67 18.39 24.44
N LEU A 149 29.71 19.69 24.78
CA LEU A 149 28.92 20.27 25.86
C LEU A 149 27.42 20.12 25.67
N LEU A 150 26.94 20.31 24.43
CA LEU A 150 25.53 20.29 24.06
C LEU A 150 25.09 19.00 23.35
N ASN A 151 25.98 18.01 23.26
CA ASN A 151 25.72 16.75 22.51
C ASN A 151 25.15 16.99 21.11
N ILE A 152 25.75 17.92 20.36
CA ILE A 152 25.22 18.34 19.05
C ILE A 152 25.36 17.22 18.01
N HIS A 153 26.47 16.48 18.05
CA HIS A 153 26.64 15.35 17.14
C HIS A 153 25.75 14.18 17.55
N ASP A 154 24.88 13.77 16.69
CA ASP A 154 23.98 12.62 16.91
C ASP A 154 23.85 11.79 15.63
N THR A 155 23.60 10.51 15.81
CA THR A 155 23.18 9.61 14.73
C THR A 155 21.70 9.33 14.92
N VAL A 156 20.90 9.75 13.96
CA VAL A 156 19.44 9.57 13.97
C VAL A 156 19.06 8.51 12.94
N LEU A 157 18.41 7.46 13.41
CA LEU A 157 17.94 6.35 12.59
C LEU A 157 16.51 6.63 12.13
N GLU A 158 16.26 6.59 10.83
CA GLU A 158 14.92 6.65 10.27
C GLU A 158 14.38 5.24 10.02
N ILE A 159 13.37 4.88 10.80
CA ILE A 159 12.77 3.55 10.80
C ILE A 159 11.54 3.51 9.89
N ASP A 160 11.41 2.48 9.04
CA ASP A 160 10.18 2.27 8.26
C ASP A 160 9.00 1.97 9.18
N ASN A 161 7.99 2.83 9.13
CA ASN A 161 6.78 2.71 9.95
C ASN A 161 5.95 1.46 9.63
N LYS A 162 6.08 0.89 8.43
CA LYS A 162 5.35 -0.33 8.04
C LYS A 162 5.91 -1.54 8.76
N SER A 163 7.23 -1.59 8.96
CA SER A 163 7.90 -2.69 9.70
C SER A 163 7.57 -2.69 11.20
N LEU A 164 7.00 -1.59 11.74
CA LEU A 164 6.57 -1.48 13.14
C LEU A 164 5.06 -1.71 13.37
N THR A 165 4.32 -2.15 12.36
CA THR A 165 2.85 -2.20 12.43
C THR A 165 2.32 -3.17 13.49
N ASN A 166 3.02 -4.28 13.73
CA ASN A 166 2.71 -5.27 14.77
C ASN A 166 3.32 -4.94 16.15
N ARG A 167 4.29 -4.02 16.21
CA ARG A 167 5.09 -3.69 17.40
C ARG A 167 4.69 -2.34 18.00
N PRO A 168 3.57 -2.26 18.77
CA PRO A 168 3.13 -1.01 19.40
C PRO A 168 4.14 -0.46 20.41
N ASP A 169 4.99 -1.30 20.97
CA ASP A 169 6.04 -0.95 21.92
C ASP A 169 7.22 -0.18 21.29
N LEU A 170 7.44 -0.32 19.98
CA LEU A 170 8.53 0.33 19.25
C LEU A 170 8.22 1.73 18.72
N TRP A 171 7.10 2.33 19.11
CA TRP A 171 6.75 3.69 18.71
C TRP A 171 7.33 4.78 19.63
N GLY A 172 8.39 4.45 20.38
CA GLY A 172 9.13 5.34 21.25
C GLY A 172 10.54 4.85 21.51
N HIS A 173 11.42 5.78 21.95
CA HIS A 173 12.84 5.50 22.20
C HIS A 173 13.06 4.42 23.28
N TYR A 174 12.25 4.40 24.33
CA TYR A 174 12.40 3.41 25.40
C TYR A 174 12.05 1.98 24.93
N GLY A 175 11.10 1.84 24.00
CA GLY A 175 10.84 0.57 23.34
C GLY A 175 12.03 0.09 22.49
N PHE A 176 12.62 0.99 21.70
CA PHE A 176 13.86 0.71 20.97
C PHE A 176 15.04 0.44 21.91
N ALA A 177 15.12 1.11 23.06
CA ALA A 177 16.17 0.82 24.04
C ALA A 177 16.11 -0.62 24.55
N ARG A 178 14.92 -1.23 24.72
CA ARG A 178 14.77 -2.66 25.04
C ARG A 178 15.35 -3.54 23.92
N GLU A 179 15.04 -3.25 22.67
CA GLU A 179 15.59 -4.00 21.53
C GLU A 179 17.11 -3.86 21.42
N VAL A 180 17.62 -2.63 21.52
CA VAL A 180 19.06 -2.34 21.47
C VAL A 180 19.80 -3.03 22.62
N SER A 181 19.24 -3.00 23.83
CA SER A 181 19.73 -3.74 24.99
C SER A 181 19.85 -5.25 24.69
N ALA A 182 18.83 -5.82 24.08
CA ALA A 182 18.82 -7.24 23.70
C ALA A 182 19.82 -7.55 22.57
N ILE A 183 19.94 -6.69 21.55
CA ILE A 183 20.86 -6.85 20.41
C ILE A 183 22.32 -6.76 20.86
N LEU A 184 22.67 -5.75 21.67
CA LEU A 184 24.02 -5.50 22.14
C LEU A 184 24.39 -6.34 23.39
N ASN A 185 23.42 -6.98 24.02
CA ASN A 185 23.57 -7.66 25.31
C ASN A 185 24.07 -6.71 26.40
N HIS A 186 23.61 -5.47 26.43
CA HIS A 186 23.93 -4.45 27.40
C HIS A 186 22.74 -4.21 28.35
N PRO A 187 22.98 -3.89 29.64
CA PRO A 187 21.90 -3.67 30.60
C PRO A 187 20.99 -2.50 30.22
N LEU A 188 19.70 -2.70 30.33
CA LEU A 188 18.69 -1.63 30.19
C LEU A 188 18.52 -0.90 31.53
N LYS A 189 18.70 0.42 31.52
CA LYS A 189 18.39 1.29 32.68
C LYS A 189 16.88 1.51 32.79
N LYS A 190 16.40 1.58 34.01
CA LYS A 190 14.98 1.89 34.28
C LYS A 190 14.65 3.33 33.87
N LEU A 191 13.46 3.51 33.34
CA LEU A 191 12.91 4.84 33.06
C LEU A 191 12.68 5.58 34.39
N PRO A 192 13.21 6.81 34.57
CA PRO A 192 12.96 7.60 35.76
C PRO A 192 11.50 8.10 35.76
N VAL A 193 10.74 7.77 36.78
CA VAL A 193 9.34 8.15 36.96
C VAL A 193 9.05 8.45 38.42
N VAL A 194 8.12 9.39 38.66
CA VAL A 194 7.60 9.60 40.03
C VAL A 194 6.62 8.48 40.41
N ASP A 195 6.45 8.26 41.70
CA ASP A 195 5.36 7.44 42.24
C ASP A 195 4.06 8.28 42.28
N LEU A 196 3.14 8.01 41.36
CA LEU A 196 1.85 8.70 41.30
C LEU A 196 0.94 8.39 42.49
N HIS A 197 1.12 7.24 43.18
CA HIS A 197 0.38 6.89 44.38
C HIS A 197 0.72 7.79 45.57
N SER A 198 1.85 8.51 45.52
CA SER A 198 2.16 9.55 46.51
C SER A 198 1.14 10.69 46.56
N TYR A 199 0.29 10.83 45.53
CA TYR A 199 -0.75 11.84 45.39
C TYR A 199 -2.16 11.32 45.73
N ASP A 200 -2.35 10.08 46.15
CA ASP A 200 -3.67 9.45 46.39
C ASP A 200 -4.52 10.18 47.44
N ASN A 201 -3.90 10.93 48.34
CA ASN A 201 -4.57 11.74 49.35
C ASN A 201 -5.24 13.05 48.80
N LEU A 202 -4.94 13.41 47.54
CA LEU A 202 -5.48 14.60 46.89
C LEU A 202 -6.84 14.30 46.26
N PRO A 203 -7.68 15.33 45.98
CA PRO A 203 -9.01 15.15 45.41
C PRO A 203 -8.93 14.56 43.99
N ALA A 204 -9.92 13.73 43.64
CA ALA A 204 -10.04 13.20 42.26
C ALA A 204 -10.56 14.27 41.31
N LEU A 205 -10.15 14.24 40.07
CA LEU A 205 -10.79 14.98 39.00
C LEU A 205 -12.14 14.35 38.63
N ASN A 206 -13.08 15.16 38.14
CA ASN A 206 -14.33 14.66 37.60
C ASN A 206 -14.12 14.12 36.17
N VAL A 207 -13.85 12.84 36.07
CA VAL A 207 -13.65 12.15 34.80
C VAL A 207 -14.77 11.14 34.58
N LYS A 208 -15.48 11.23 33.46
CA LYS A 208 -16.55 10.31 33.05
C LYS A 208 -16.25 9.74 31.69
N VAL A 209 -16.22 8.42 31.56
CA VAL A 209 -16.10 7.72 30.29
C VAL A 209 -17.47 7.11 29.97
N LEU A 210 -18.14 7.61 28.92
CA LEU A 210 -19.45 7.14 28.49
C LEU A 210 -19.33 6.02 27.45
N GLU A 211 -18.17 5.92 26.79
CA GLU A 211 -17.86 4.96 25.71
C GLU A 211 -16.78 3.96 26.17
N ASP A 212 -17.10 3.15 27.15
CA ASP A 212 -16.21 2.16 27.77
C ASP A 212 -15.63 1.12 26.79
N LYS A 213 -16.38 0.78 25.72
CA LYS A 213 -15.94 -0.15 24.67
C LYS A 213 -14.90 0.44 23.72
N VAL A 214 -14.81 1.77 23.64
CA VAL A 214 -13.92 2.48 22.74
C VAL A 214 -12.75 3.12 23.49
N CYS A 215 -13.01 3.63 24.70
CA CYS A 215 -12.00 4.15 25.60
C CYS A 215 -11.62 3.08 26.62
N GLN A 216 -10.47 2.42 26.41
CA GLN A 216 -9.99 1.31 27.24
C GLN A 216 -9.47 1.79 28.61
N ARG A 217 -8.75 2.91 28.62
CA ARG A 217 -8.26 3.59 29.82
C ARG A 217 -8.24 5.08 29.58
N TYR A 218 -8.67 5.85 30.55
CA TYR A 218 -8.54 7.31 30.55
C TYR A 218 -8.03 7.77 31.90
N SER A 219 -6.87 8.38 31.92
CA SER A 219 -6.28 8.91 33.13
C SER A 219 -6.03 10.41 33.00
N ALA A 220 -6.16 11.11 34.13
CA ALA A 220 -5.90 12.53 34.20
C ALA A 220 -5.31 12.94 35.57
N ILE A 221 -4.44 13.94 35.54
CA ILE A 221 -3.85 14.54 36.73
C ILE A 221 -3.75 16.06 36.57
N ARG A 222 -4.01 16.82 37.64
CA ARG A 222 -3.96 18.29 37.61
C ARG A 222 -2.70 18.81 38.28
N VAL A 223 -2.06 19.75 37.59
CA VAL A 223 -0.89 20.48 38.13
C VAL A 223 -1.17 21.98 38.11
N GLU A 224 -0.75 22.67 39.15
CA GLU A 224 -0.90 24.12 39.29
C GLU A 224 0.44 24.78 39.63
N ASN A 225 0.45 26.11 39.66
CA ASN A 225 1.62 26.94 39.95
C ASN A 225 2.78 26.75 38.98
N ILE A 226 2.47 26.43 37.73
CA ILE A 226 3.50 26.34 36.70
C ILE A 226 4.04 27.74 36.43
N SER A 227 5.35 27.89 36.52
CA SER A 227 6.05 29.16 36.41
C SER A 227 6.94 29.28 35.18
N LYS A 228 7.30 28.14 34.55
CA LYS A 228 8.12 28.10 33.36
C LYS A 228 7.32 27.73 32.13
N ASN A 229 7.53 28.47 31.06
CA ASN A 229 6.83 28.25 29.79
C ASN A 229 7.78 27.80 28.67
N GLU A 230 9.09 27.86 28.87
CA GLU A 230 10.09 27.53 27.86
C GLU A 230 10.79 26.23 28.19
N SER A 231 10.90 25.36 27.17
CA SER A 231 11.58 24.08 27.29
C SER A 231 13.08 24.23 27.37
N PRO A 232 13.76 23.42 28.20
CA PRO A 232 15.21 23.31 28.19
C PRO A 232 15.76 22.92 26.79
N LEU A 233 16.97 23.38 26.49
CA LEU A 233 17.58 23.19 25.16
C LEU A 233 17.68 21.72 24.75
N TYR A 234 17.98 20.80 25.68
CA TYR A 234 18.07 19.37 25.34
C TYR A 234 16.72 18.76 24.90
N ILE A 235 15.59 19.24 25.45
CA ILE A 235 14.25 18.83 25.01
C ILE A 235 13.99 19.35 23.61
N LYS A 236 14.21 20.66 23.38
CA LYS A 236 14.06 21.27 22.06
C LYS A 236 14.89 20.54 21.01
N GLN A 237 16.17 20.25 21.28
CA GLN A 237 17.07 19.54 20.40
C GLN A 237 16.58 18.13 20.04
N ARG A 238 16.16 17.32 21.05
CA ARG A 238 15.64 15.97 20.83
C ARG A 238 14.38 15.95 20.01
N LEU A 239 13.47 16.90 20.26
CA LEU A 239 12.25 17.07 19.44
C LEU A 239 12.62 17.38 17.99
N MET A 240 13.48 18.37 17.76
CA MET A 240 13.90 18.78 16.43
C MET A 240 14.64 17.66 15.67
N TYR A 241 15.47 16.87 16.34
CA TYR A 241 16.16 15.74 15.71
C TYR A 241 15.20 14.62 15.32
N CYS A 242 14.01 14.59 15.93
CA CYS A 242 12.91 13.70 15.58
C CYS A 242 11.83 14.39 14.71
N ASP A 243 12.16 15.49 14.02
CA ASP A 243 11.27 16.27 13.13
C ASP A 243 10.04 16.89 13.84
N MET A 244 10.12 17.12 15.14
CA MET A 244 9.04 17.73 15.91
C MET A 244 9.40 19.15 16.33
N ARG A 245 8.56 20.10 15.95
CA ARG A 245 8.81 21.52 16.26
C ARG A 245 8.51 21.79 17.73
N PRO A 246 9.45 22.38 18.52
CA PRO A 246 9.18 22.87 19.86
C PRO A 246 8.19 24.05 19.85
N ILE A 247 7.31 24.12 20.84
CA ILE A 247 6.25 25.13 20.97
C ILE A 247 6.36 25.86 22.30
N ASN A 248 6.08 25.15 23.40
CA ASN A 248 6.20 25.59 24.77
C ASN A 248 6.44 24.40 25.70
N LEU A 249 6.89 24.64 26.93
CA LEU A 249 7.26 23.58 27.87
C LEU A 249 6.18 22.48 28.01
N LEU A 250 4.93 22.85 28.17
CA LEU A 250 3.87 21.88 28.49
C LEU A 250 3.53 21.00 27.29
N ALA A 251 3.43 21.60 26.10
CA ALA A 251 3.23 20.85 24.84
C ALA A 251 4.46 20.03 24.46
N ASP A 252 5.64 20.60 24.63
CA ASP A 252 6.91 19.91 24.31
C ASP A 252 7.13 18.69 25.20
N LEU A 253 6.74 18.76 26.48
CA LEU A 253 6.80 17.60 27.37
C LEU A 253 5.82 16.49 26.97
N THR A 254 4.61 16.80 26.47
CA THR A 254 3.71 15.76 25.94
C THR A 254 4.30 15.09 24.70
N ASN A 255 4.89 15.88 23.80
CA ASN A 255 5.56 15.38 22.61
C ASN A 255 6.83 14.58 22.95
N TYR A 256 7.61 15.06 23.92
CA TYR A 256 8.82 14.37 24.39
C TYR A 256 8.46 13.00 24.97
N VAL A 257 7.48 12.92 25.87
CA VAL A 257 7.06 11.64 26.47
C VAL A 257 6.45 10.71 25.41
N MET A 258 5.70 11.24 24.46
CA MET A 258 5.19 10.46 23.33
C MET A 258 6.34 9.84 22.51
N LEU A 259 7.39 10.58 22.20
CA LEU A 259 8.57 10.07 21.49
C LEU A 259 9.45 9.16 22.38
N GLU A 260 9.41 9.35 23.70
CA GLU A 260 10.18 8.55 24.66
C GLU A 260 9.56 7.18 24.91
N VAL A 261 8.28 7.12 25.29
CA VAL A 261 7.61 5.88 25.71
C VAL A 261 6.59 5.36 24.72
N GLY A 262 6.33 6.09 23.64
CA GLY A 262 5.35 5.70 22.61
C GLY A 262 3.88 5.97 22.97
N GLN A 263 3.61 6.63 24.09
CA GLN A 263 2.25 6.95 24.55
C GLN A 263 1.92 8.42 24.27
N PRO A 264 0.96 8.71 23.36
CA PRO A 264 0.49 10.07 23.15
C PRO A 264 -0.22 10.61 24.39
N MET A 265 -0.02 11.89 24.63
CA MET A 265 -0.61 12.63 25.75
C MET A 265 -1.20 13.95 25.26
N HIS A 266 -2.09 14.52 26.05
CA HIS A 266 -2.60 15.86 25.81
C HIS A 266 -2.60 16.69 27.11
N ALA A 267 -2.31 17.97 26.96
CA ALA A 267 -2.32 18.93 28.06
C ALA A 267 -3.39 20.00 27.80
N PHE A 268 -4.39 20.04 28.62
CA PHE A 268 -5.44 21.07 28.59
C PHE A 268 -5.11 22.21 29.53
N ASP A 269 -5.45 23.45 29.17
CA ASP A 269 -5.42 24.56 30.12
C ASP A 269 -6.39 24.29 31.27
N GLY A 270 -5.86 24.17 32.48
CA GLY A 270 -6.64 23.85 33.66
C GLY A 270 -7.65 24.96 34.08
N LYS A 271 -7.56 26.16 33.51
CA LYS A 271 -8.58 27.22 33.69
C LYS A 271 -9.78 27.01 32.76
N LYS A 272 -9.56 26.38 31.61
CA LYS A 272 -10.57 26.12 30.58
C LYS A 272 -11.28 24.78 30.78
N VAL A 273 -10.54 23.75 31.26
CA VAL A 273 -11.06 22.41 31.45
C VAL A 273 -10.94 21.99 32.92
N ASN A 274 -12.08 21.86 33.62
CA ASN A 274 -12.13 21.45 35.01
C ASN A 274 -12.62 20.01 35.22
N GLY A 275 -13.38 19.47 34.31
CA GLY A 275 -13.83 18.08 34.28
C GLY A 275 -13.84 17.53 32.86
N ILE A 276 -13.85 16.22 32.74
CA ILE A 276 -13.70 15.53 31.47
C ILE A 276 -14.83 14.54 31.25
N ILE A 277 -15.40 14.55 30.04
CA ILE A 277 -16.39 13.60 29.58
C ILE A 277 -15.88 13.00 28.25
N VAL A 278 -15.58 11.73 28.24
CA VAL A 278 -15.25 10.99 27.01
C VAL A 278 -16.53 10.41 26.41
N LYS A 279 -16.90 10.85 25.20
CA LYS A 279 -18.16 10.48 24.56
C LYS A 279 -18.05 10.43 23.04
N ALA A 280 -18.97 9.71 22.39
CA ALA A 280 -19.14 9.79 20.94
C ALA A 280 -20.05 10.99 20.58
N VAL A 281 -19.86 11.56 19.39
CA VAL A 281 -20.80 12.53 18.83
C VAL A 281 -22.00 11.82 18.21
N ASP A 282 -23.23 12.28 18.51
CA ASP A 282 -24.47 11.63 18.05
C ASP A 282 -24.73 11.87 16.55
N LYS A 283 -24.24 12.98 16.01
CA LYS A 283 -24.44 13.43 14.62
C LYS A 283 -23.17 14.08 14.08
N GLU A 284 -23.11 14.29 12.77
CA GLU A 284 -22.04 15.08 12.17
C GLU A 284 -21.90 16.43 12.89
N THR A 285 -20.71 16.71 13.38
CA THR A 285 -20.42 17.87 14.23
C THR A 285 -19.19 18.60 13.69
N GLU A 286 -19.29 19.91 13.52
CA GLU A 286 -18.14 20.77 13.17
C GLU A 286 -17.25 20.97 14.40
N PHE A 287 -15.94 20.86 14.21
CA PHE A 287 -14.93 21.01 15.25
C PHE A 287 -13.69 21.71 14.70
N VAL A 288 -13.20 22.71 15.42
CA VAL A 288 -11.99 23.45 15.06
C VAL A 288 -10.81 22.86 15.81
N THR A 289 -9.85 22.33 15.07
CA THR A 289 -8.61 21.73 15.61
C THR A 289 -7.54 22.79 15.86
N LEU A 290 -6.49 22.43 16.65
CA LEU A 290 -5.37 23.31 17.02
C LEU A 290 -4.65 23.98 15.83
N ASP A 291 -4.68 23.37 14.65
CA ASP A 291 -4.14 23.93 13.40
C ASP A 291 -5.07 24.96 12.73
N GLY A 292 -6.19 25.30 13.38
CA GLY A 292 -7.18 26.25 12.89
C GLY A 292 -8.10 25.71 11.79
N GLN A 293 -8.04 24.42 11.46
CA GLN A 293 -8.91 23.82 10.44
C GLN A 293 -10.26 23.45 11.04
N THR A 294 -11.34 23.73 10.30
CA THR A 294 -12.68 23.26 10.64
C THR A 294 -12.92 21.91 10.01
N ASN A 295 -13.07 20.88 10.85
CA ASN A 295 -13.29 19.51 10.45
C ASN A 295 -14.74 19.09 10.73
N LYS A 296 -15.31 18.23 9.86
CA LYS A 296 -16.62 17.60 10.06
C LYS A 296 -16.43 16.21 10.63
N LEU A 297 -16.68 16.08 11.92
CA LEU A 297 -16.61 14.79 12.61
C LEU A 297 -17.86 13.97 12.28
N PRO A 298 -17.72 12.75 11.70
CA PRO A 298 -18.86 11.86 11.49
C PRO A 298 -19.51 11.46 12.81
N ALA A 299 -20.80 11.11 12.77
CA ALA A 299 -21.48 10.50 13.91
C ALA A 299 -20.70 9.26 14.40
N GLY A 300 -20.60 9.10 15.72
CA GLY A 300 -19.80 8.04 16.35
C GLY A 300 -18.32 8.36 16.54
N SER A 301 -17.81 9.50 16.09
CA SER A 301 -16.44 9.95 16.40
C SER A 301 -16.30 10.21 17.90
N LEU A 302 -15.22 9.69 18.48
CA LEU A 302 -14.93 9.88 19.91
C LEU A 302 -14.34 11.28 20.14
N VAL A 303 -14.88 11.99 21.12
CA VAL A 303 -14.40 13.30 21.55
C VAL A 303 -14.17 13.33 23.06
N ILE A 304 -13.24 14.15 23.48
CA ILE A 304 -13.02 14.53 24.85
C ILE A 304 -13.72 15.87 25.04
N ALA A 305 -14.67 15.93 25.92
CA ALA A 305 -15.48 17.10 26.20
C ALA A 305 -15.22 17.64 27.61
N ASP A 306 -15.50 18.93 27.83
CA ASP A 306 -15.51 19.57 29.15
C ASP A 306 -16.68 19.05 30.01
N GLU A 307 -16.77 19.52 31.22
CA GLU A 307 -17.84 19.17 32.16
C GLU A 307 -19.26 19.56 31.72
N LYS A 308 -19.39 20.48 30.74
CA LYS A 308 -20.65 20.91 30.11
C LYS A 308 -21.00 20.09 28.90
N GLY A 309 -20.09 19.21 28.46
CA GLY A 309 -20.24 18.36 27.30
C GLY A 309 -19.82 19.03 25.98
N THR A 310 -19.12 20.18 26.04
CA THR A 310 -18.56 20.84 24.86
C THR A 310 -17.28 20.10 24.42
N PRO A 311 -17.13 19.63 23.16
CA PRO A 311 -15.92 18.98 22.70
C PRO A 311 -14.67 19.87 22.81
N SER A 312 -13.66 19.41 23.50
CA SER A 312 -12.35 20.07 23.69
C SER A 312 -11.23 19.41 22.88
N ALA A 313 -11.40 18.13 22.45
CA ALA A 313 -10.46 17.43 21.59
C ALA A 313 -11.15 16.31 20.80
N VAL A 314 -10.61 15.98 19.63
CA VAL A 314 -10.90 14.73 18.92
C VAL A 314 -9.99 13.65 19.51
N ALA A 315 -10.60 12.70 20.22
CA ALA A 315 -9.87 11.70 20.98
C ALA A 315 -8.81 10.96 20.14
N GLY A 316 -7.57 10.99 20.62
CA GLY A 316 -6.43 10.32 19.98
C GLY A 316 -5.99 10.90 18.63
N VAL A 317 -6.56 12.01 18.17
CA VAL A 317 -6.20 12.65 16.90
C VAL A 317 -5.59 14.02 17.14
N MET A 318 -6.38 15.00 17.63
CA MET A 318 -5.90 16.36 17.84
C MET A 318 -6.77 17.13 18.84
N GLY A 319 -6.13 18.01 19.63
CA GLY A 319 -6.80 18.95 20.51
C GLY A 319 -7.62 20.00 19.76
N GLY A 320 -8.55 20.64 20.48
CA GLY A 320 -9.32 21.76 19.99
C GLY A 320 -8.69 23.10 20.31
N LEU A 321 -8.89 24.07 19.44
CA LEU A 321 -8.34 25.43 19.56
C LEU A 321 -8.77 26.10 20.89
N ASP A 322 -10.01 25.91 21.30
CA ASP A 322 -10.55 26.58 22.50
C ASP A 322 -9.94 26.08 23.82
N SER A 323 -9.35 24.90 23.85
CA SER A 323 -8.71 24.30 25.04
C SER A 323 -7.18 24.36 25.03
N GLU A 324 -6.60 25.08 24.08
CA GLU A 324 -5.16 25.26 23.88
C GLU A 324 -4.47 25.89 25.11
N ILE A 325 -3.25 25.43 25.34
CA ILE A 325 -2.29 26.02 26.28
C ILE A 325 -1.77 27.34 25.72
N GLU A 326 -1.90 28.39 26.47
CA GLU A 326 -1.42 29.72 26.12
C GLU A 326 -0.16 30.11 26.92
N ALA A 327 0.47 31.22 26.54
CA ALA A 327 1.72 31.68 27.16
C ALA A 327 1.60 31.99 28.67
N ASP A 328 0.41 32.26 29.17
CA ASP A 328 0.12 32.56 30.59
C ASP A 328 -0.54 31.37 31.32
N THR A 329 -0.61 30.21 30.71
CA THR A 329 -1.13 28.99 31.32
C THR A 329 -0.26 28.59 32.51
N ASN A 330 -0.82 28.59 33.70
CA ASN A 330 -0.16 28.23 34.97
C ASN A 330 -0.83 27.04 35.69
N SER A 331 -1.83 26.46 35.07
CA SER A 331 -2.56 25.27 35.54
C SER A 331 -2.82 24.36 34.35
N LEU A 332 -2.58 23.07 34.50
CA LEU A 332 -2.77 22.09 33.45
C LEU A 332 -3.59 20.90 33.93
N VAL A 333 -4.43 20.34 33.07
CA VAL A 333 -4.97 18.99 33.21
C VAL A 333 -4.31 18.12 32.18
N LEU A 334 -3.45 17.22 32.64
CA LEU A 334 -2.73 16.27 31.79
C LEU A 334 -3.60 15.06 31.55
N GLU A 335 -3.73 14.67 30.29
CA GLU A 335 -4.39 13.47 29.81
C GLU A 335 -3.37 12.43 29.40
N SER A 336 -3.62 11.18 29.78
CA SER A 336 -3.01 10.01 29.15
C SER A 336 -4.07 8.92 29.01
N ALA A 337 -4.35 8.48 27.77
CA ALA A 337 -5.47 7.60 27.50
C ALA A 337 -5.11 6.48 26.52
N CYS A 338 -5.91 5.42 26.52
CA CYS A 338 -5.83 4.34 25.55
C CYS A 338 -7.19 4.14 24.90
N PHE A 339 -7.22 4.26 23.58
CA PHE A 339 -8.40 4.13 22.76
C PHE A 339 -8.32 2.92 21.83
N LYS A 340 -9.48 2.40 21.43
CA LYS A 340 -9.54 1.30 20.46
C LYS A 340 -9.03 1.76 19.10
N ALA A 341 -7.99 1.10 18.62
CA ALA A 341 -7.24 1.47 17.42
C ALA A 341 -8.09 1.67 16.16
N GLY A 342 -9.09 0.78 15.94
CA GLY A 342 -9.97 0.87 14.76
C GLY A 342 -10.86 2.11 14.74
N ASP A 343 -11.26 2.62 15.90
CA ASP A 343 -12.14 3.79 16.00
C ASP A 343 -11.36 5.07 15.73
N ILE A 344 -10.15 5.19 16.29
CA ILE A 344 -9.25 6.33 16.00
C ILE A 344 -8.88 6.37 14.54
N ARG A 345 -8.52 5.22 13.96
CA ARG A 345 -8.20 5.11 12.54
C ARG A 345 -9.34 5.57 11.64
N ARG A 346 -10.59 5.17 11.95
CA ARG A 346 -11.77 5.59 11.16
C ARG A 346 -11.99 7.09 11.24
N THR A 347 -11.91 7.68 12.45
CA THR A 347 -12.08 9.12 12.64
C THR A 347 -10.99 9.91 11.92
N ALA A 348 -9.70 9.56 12.12
CA ALA A 348 -8.57 10.22 11.46
C ALA A 348 -8.65 10.14 9.92
N ALA A 349 -9.06 9.01 9.37
CA ALA A 349 -9.25 8.83 7.93
C ALA A 349 -10.45 9.65 7.40
N ALA A 350 -11.56 9.72 8.15
CA ALA A 350 -12.78 10.43 7.74
C ALA A 350 -12.56 11.94 7.64
N ILE A 351 -11.77 12.51 8.56
CA ILE A 351 -11.43 13.94 8.54
C ILE A 351 -10.16 14.24 7.71
N GLY A 352 -9.52 13.21 7.16
CA GLY A 352 -8.29 13.36 6.35
C GLY A 352 -7.07 13.84 7.15
N HIS A 353 -7.08 13.67 8.48
CA HIS A 353 -6.08 14.24 9.38
C HIS A 353 -5.36 13.15 10.16
N ARG A 354 -4.14 12.79 9.71
CA ARG A 354 -3.27 11.83 10.38
C ARG A 354 -2.16 12.55 11.12
N THR A 355 -2.10 12.35 12.43
CA THR A 355 -1.12 12.94 13.33
C THR A 355 -0.18 11.87 13.90
N ASP A 356 0.93 12.30 14.51
CA ASP A 356 1.83 11.42 15.26
C ASP A 356 1.10 10.67 16.40
N SER A 357 0.12 11.31 17.01
CA SER A 357 -0.76 10.71 18.00
C SER A 357 -1.62 9.61 17.39
N SER A 358 -2.40 9.91 16.34
CA SER A 358 -3.29 8.94 15.69
C SER A 358 -2.53 7.74 15.12
N ASN A 359 -1.33 7.98 14.55
CA ASN A 359 -0.46 6.93 14.03
C ASN A 359 -0.05 5.91 15.12
N ARG A 360 0.12 6.37 16.37
CA ARG A 360 0.44 5.50 17.51
C ARG A 360 -0.81 4.78 18.03
N TYR A 361 -1.92 5.47 18.23
CA TYR A 361 -3.17 4.85 18.67
C TYR A 361 -3.69 3.78 17.71
N GLU A 362 -3.47 3.94 16.41
CA GLU A 362 -3.80 2.90 15.40
C GLU A 362 -3.06 1.56 15.60
N LYS A 363 -2.02 1.51 16.46
CA LYS A 363 -1.18 0.32 16.67
C LYS A 363 -1.59 -0.56 17.85
N THR A 364 -2.68 -0.25 18.53
CA THR A 364 -3.14 -1.00 19.71
C THR A 364 -2.16 -0.87 20.86
N LEU A 365 -2.01 0.35 21.36
CA LEU A 365 -1.12 0.68 22.47
C LEU A 365 -1.47 -0.11 23.75
N ASP A 366 -0.48 -0.28 24.62
CA ASP A 366 -0.66 -0.87 25.93
C ASP A 366 -1.31 0.14 26.88
N PRO A 367 -2.49 -0.15 27.48
CA PRO A 367 -3.10 0.72 28.47
C PRO A 367 -2.24 0.98 29.70
N GLU A 368 -1.31 0.08 30.06
CA GLU A 368 -0.41 0.28 31.19
C GLU A 368 0.53 1.47 30.97
N ASN A 369 0.86 1.80 29.73
CA ASN A 369 1.66 2.98 29.40
C ASN A 369 1.02 4.31 29.80
N CYS A 370 -0.29 4.38 30.01
CA CYS A 370 -0.97 5.62 30.45
C CYS A 370 -0.41 6.13 31.79
N GLU A 371 -0.21 5.24 32.72
CA GLU A 371 0.37 5.57 34.03
C GLU A 371 1.85 5.92 33.95
N ILE A 372 2.63 5.09 33.21
CA ILE A 372 4.06 5.30 33.00
C ILE A 372 4.32 6.67 32.35
N ALA A 373 3.55 7.02 31.31
CA ALA A 373 3.67 8.31 30.61
C ALA A 373 3.33 9.49 31.53
N SER A 374 2.24 9.39 32.29
CA SER A 374 1.85 10.42 33.29
C SER A 374 2.92 10.61 34.35
N ALA A 375 3.45 9.50 34.89
CA ALA A 375 4.51 9.52 35.89
C ALA A 375 5.81 10.14 35.33
N ARG A 376 6.14 9.83 34.07
CA ARG A 376 7.31 10.40 33.39
C ARG A 376 7.16 11.90 33.13
N TYR A 377 6.00 12.32 32.65
CA TYR A 377 5.70 13.74 32.44
C TYR A 377 5.86 14.55 33.73
N ILE A 378 5.27 14.09 34.82
CA ILE A 378 5.37 14.76 36.13
C ILE A 378 6.81 14.78 36.64
N GLN A 379 7.58 13.69 36.45
CA GLN A 379 9.00 13.66 36.77
C GLN A 379 9.78 14.77 36.05
N LEU A 380 9.61 14.88 34.73
CA LEU A 380 10.29 15.88 33.91
C LEU A 380 9.87 17.30 34.29
N LEU A 381 8.57 17.52 34.49
CA LEU A 381 8.06 18.82 34.89
C LEU A 381 8.62 19.26 36.25
N ASN A 382 8.68 18.37 37.26
CA ASN A 382 9.28 18.64 38.55
C ASN A 382 10.76 18.96 38.51
N GLU A 383 11.51 18.31 37.59
CA GLU A 383 12.94 18.58 37.38
C GLU A 383 13.17 19.96 36.74
N ILE A 384 12.25 20.40 35.86
CA ILE A 384 12.38 21.67 35.14
C ILE A 384 11.78 22.83 35.92
N ASP A 385 10.60 22.67 36.54
CA ASP A 385 9.88 23.69 37.23
C ASP A 385 9.59 23.29 38.70
N ASN A 386 10.45 23.68 39.60
CA ASN A 386 10.30 23.42 41.05
C ASN A 386 9.07 24.07 41.66
N GLY A 387 8.41 25.01 40.99
CA GLY A 387 7.21 25.70 41.43
C GLY A 387 5.92 24.91 41.17
N ALA A 388 5.94 24.05 40.17
CA ALA A 388 4.81 23.24 39.77
C ALA A 388 4.36 22.29 40.89
N LYS A 389 3.06 22.18 41.11
CA LYS A 389 2.50 21.34 42.16
C LYS A 389 1.36 20.49 41.65
N VAL A 390 1.43 19.20 41.87
CA VAL A 390 0.34 18.28 41.65
C VAL A 390 -0.74 18.55 42.70
N VAL A 391 -1.98 18.84 42.28
CA VAL A 391 -3.11 19.22 43.15
C VAL A 391 -4.28 18.24 43.07
N SER A 392 -4.20 17.23 42.25
CA SER A 392 -5.17 16.11 42.22
C SER A 392 -4.45 14.77 42.37
N LYS A 393 -5.17 13.76 42.83
CA LYS A 393 -4.69 12.39 42.67
C LYS A 393 -4.66 12.01 41.19
N PHE A 394 -3.89 10.99 40.85
CA PHE A 394 -3.97 10.34 39.55
C PHE A 394 -5.35 9.71 39.41
N THR A 395 -6.24 10.38 38.67
CA THR A 395 -7.61 9.92 38.43
C THR A 395 -7.59 9.00 37.24
N ASP A 396 -7.93 7.74 37.44
CA ASP A 396 -7.80 6.67 36.48
C ASP A 396 -9.12 5.92 36.31
N VAL A 397 -9.63 5.89 35.10
CA VAL A 397 -10.80 5.09 34.70
C VAL A 397 -10.31 4.00 33.76
N TYR A 398 -10.12 2.79 34.28
CA TYR A 398 -9.54 1.67 33.57
C TYR A 398 -10.63 0.62 33.28
N ASN A 399 -11.19 0.67 32.05
CA ASN A 399 -12.34 -0.11 31.64
C ASN A 399 -11.97 -1.49 31.07
N TYR A 400 -10.79 -1.63 30.47
CA TYR A 400 -10.39 -2.87 29.81
C TYR A 400 -8.93 -3.23 30.07
N HIS A 401 -8.74 -4.26 30.88
CA HIS A 401 -7.43 -4.84 31.16
C HIS A 401 -7.12 -5.96 30.16
N TYR A 402 -5.99 -5.88 29.50
CA TYR A 402 -5.49 -7.04 28.75
C TYR A 402 -5.15 -8.18 29.72
N PRO A 403 -5.56 -9.41 29.42
CA PRO A 403 -5.25 -10.55 30.29
C PRO A 403 -3.74 -10.79 30.32
N LYS A 404 -3.21 -11.12 31.49
CA LYS A 404 -1.85 -11.64 31.60
C LYS A 404 -1.73 -12.87 30.73
N ARG A 405 -0.73 -12.88 29.86
CA ARG A 405 -0.55 -13.93 28.87
C ARG A 405 0.67 -14.79 29.22
N GLU A 406 0.42 -16.06 29.41
CA GLU A 406 1.45 -17.09 29.48
C GLU A 406 1.33 -17.98 28.26
N ILE A 407 2.46 -18.25 27.60
CA ILE A 407 2.52 -19.12 26.42
C ILE A 407 3.42 -20.29 26.72
N VAL A 408 2.93 -21.50 26.46
CA VAL A 408 3.70 -22.73 26.60
C VAL A 408 4.37 -23.04 25.26
N LEU A 409 5.69 -23.08 25.25
CA LEU A 409 6.52 -23.36 24.08
C LEU A 409 7.35 -24.63 24.32
N ALA A 410 7.26 -25.61 23.42
CA ALA A 410 8.08 -26.82 23.47
C ALA A 410 9.37 -26.65 22.64
N GLN A 411 10.51 -27.20 23.14
CA GLN A 411 11.77 -27.25 22.41
C GLN A 411 11.60 -27.85 21.01
N SER A 412 10.81 -28.94 20.90
CA SER A 412 10.54 -29.60 19.62
C SER A 412 9.88 -28.70 18.59
N MET A 413 9.06 -27.73 19.03
CA MET A 413 8.48 -26.73 18.14
C MET A 413 9.53 -25.75 17.63
N VAL A 414 10.40 -25.27 18.50
CA VAL A 414 11.54 -24.42 18.12
C VAL A 414 12.41 -25.13 17.08
N ASP A 415 12.84 -26.37 17.39
CA ASP A 415 13.68 -27.16 16.50
C ASP A 415 13.02 -27.42 15.14
N LYS A 416 11.71 -27.66 15.12
CA LYS A 416 10.94 -27.91 13.88
C LYS A 416 10.80 -26.66 13.02
N TYR A 417 10.50 -25.51 13.61
CA TYR A 417 10.24 -24.27 12.86
C TYR A 417 11.55 -23.63 12.37
N ILE A 418 12.59 -23.68 13.16
CA ILE A 418 13.91 -23.11 12.81
C ILE A 418 14.71 -24.09 11.93
N GLY A 419 14.42 -25.41 12.01
CA GLY A 419 15.16 -26.43 11.27
C GLY A 419 16.52 -26.80 11.91
N LYS A 420 16.83 -26.24 13.08
CA LYS A 420 18.07 -26.45 13.81
C LYS A 420 17.80 -26.43 15.31
N ARG A 421 18.48 -27.30 16.06
CA ARG A 421 18.39 -27.27 17.52
C ARG A 421 19.15 -26.08 18.08
N ILE A 422 18.44 -25.19 18.77
CA ILE A 422 19.04 -24.12 19.57
C ILE A 422 19.14 -24.59 21.02
N PRO A 423 20.31 -24.44 21.69
CA PRO A 423 20.46 -24.83 23.09
C PRO A 423 19.45 -24.11 23.99
N GLN A 424 18.94 -24.84 24.99
CA GLN A 424 17.97 -24.33 25.97
C GLN A 424 18.44 -23.04 26.64
N GLU A 425 19.73 -22.99 27.06
CA GLU A 425 20.33 -21.81 27.70
C GLU A 425 20.26 -20.59 26.79
N GLN A 426 20.49 -20.76 25.49
CA GLN A 426 20.45 -19.68 24.52
C GLN A 426 19.01 -19.19 24.27
N ILE A 427 18.02 -20.10 24.25
CA ILE A 427 16.60 -19.73 24.15
C ILE A 427 16.19 -18.90 25.37
N VAL A 428 16.54 -19.34 26.57
CA VAL A 428 16.22 -18.63 27.82
C VAL A 428 16.91 -17.28 27.86
N ASP A 429 18.17 -17.21 27.47
CA ASP A 429 18.94 -15.95 27.39
C ASP A 429 18.28 -14.95 26.43
N ILE A 430 17.94 -15.38 25.21
CA ILE A 430 17.27 -14.52 24.21
C ILE A 430 15.96 -13.96 24.74
N LEU A 431 15.09 -14.83 25.25
CA LEU A 431 13.77 -14.40 25.73
C LEU A 431 13.89 -13.48 26.97
N THR A 432 14.83 -13.76 27.85
CA THR A 432 15.08 -12.93 29.04
C THR A 432 15.61 -11.54 28.66
N ARG A 433 16.55 -11.46 27.71
CA ARG A 433 17.04 -10.17 27.17
C ARG A 433 15.92 -9.35 26.53
N LEU A 434 14.93 -10.01 25.91
CA LEU A 434 13.74 -9.38 25.37
C LEU A 434 12.66 -9.07 26.43
N CYS A 435 13.02 -9.20 27.72
CA CYS A 435 12.15 -8.92 28.87
C CYS A 435 10.96 -9.88 29.06
N PHE A 436 10.98 -11.08 28.47
CA PHE A 436 10.01 -12.13 28.78
C PHE A 436 10.35 -12.80 30.10
N GLY A 437 9.33 -13.13 30.90
CA GLY A 437 9.50 -14.03 32.05
C GLY A 437 9.56 -15.49 31.55
N VAL A 438 10.59 -16.24 31.93
CA VAL A 438 10.76 -17.62 31.44
C VAL A 438 10.89 -18.59 32.60
N LYS A 439 10.04 -19.60 32.65
CA LYS A 439 10.16 -20.76 33.55
C LYS A 439 10.38 -22.02 32.69
N VAL A 440 11.32 -22.84 33.07
CA VAL A 440 11.70 -24.05 32.33
C VAL A 440 11.22 -25.28 33.10
N ASP A 441 10.55 -26.20 32.41
CA ASP A 441 10.15 -27.52 32.91
C ASP A 441 10.54 -28.58 31.85
N GLY A 442 11.71 -29.18 32.02
CA GLY A 442 12.29 -30.11 31.05
C GLY A 442 12.55 -29.46 29.69
N GLU A 443 11.88 -29.90 28.66
CA GLU A 443 11.95 -29.32 27.31
C GLU A 443 10.76 -28.36 27.00
N ILE A 444 10.10 -27.86 28.02
CA ILE A 444 8.97 -26.93 27.91
C ILE A 444 9.35 -25.60 28.57
N TYR A 445 9.02 -24.52 27.88
CA TYR A 445 9.18 -23.14 28.35
C TYR A 445 7.79 -22.56 28.63
N ILE A 446 7.55 -22.09 29.85
CA ILE A 446 6.37 -21.30 30.21
C ILE A 446 6.81 -19.85 30.19
N VAL A 447 6.35 -19.11 29.16
CA VAL A 447 6.80 -17.76 28.88
C VAL A 447 5.73 -16.76 29.24
N GLU A 448 6.00 -15.89 30.23
CA GLU A 448 5.16 -14.74 30.58
C GLU A 448 5.45 -13.59 29.63
N VAL A 449 4.42 -13.13 28.91
CA VAL A 449 4.52 -12.06 27.90
C VAL A 449 4.33 -10.71 28.57
N PRO A 450 5.27 -9.74 28.41
CA PRO A 450 5.08 -8.39 28.91
C PRO A 450 3.83 -7.72 28.32
N THR A 451 3.17 -6.84 29.08
CA THR A 451 1.89 -6.20 28.69
C THR A 451 2.01 -5.48 27.35
N TYR A 452 3.08 -4.75 27.13
CA TYR A 452 3.34 -4.02 25.89
C TYR A 452 3.58 -4.89 24.64
N ARG A 453 3.81 -6.20 24.81
CA ARG A 453 3.90 -7.20 23.73
C ARG A 453 2.60 -8.04 23.63
N ALA A 454 1.77 -8.03 24.68
CA ALA A 454 0.58 -8.89 24.78
C ALA A 454 -0.65 -8.36 24.05
N THR A 455 -0.69 -7.09 23.65
CA THR A 455 -1.89 -6.47 23.06
C THR A 455 -2.26 -7.07 21.70
N LYS A 456 -1.30 -7.31 20.82
CA LYS A 456 -1.53 -7.95 19.51
C LYS A 456 -0.31 -8.65 18.90
N ASP A 457 0.85 -8.52 19.49
CA ASP A 457 2.12 -8.93 18.91
C ASP A 457 2.43 -10.40 19.25
N ILE A 458 2.59 -10.73 20.52
CA ILE A 458 2.92 -12.09 20.96
C ILE A 458 1.66 -12.77 21.49
N THR A 459 1.10 -13.70 20.70
CA THR A 459 -0.20 -14.32 20.99
C THR A 459 -0.19 -15.84 20.98
N ILE A 460 0.71 -16.45 20.22
CA ILE A 460 0.83 -17.91 20.03
C ILE A 460 2.30 -18.36 20.16
N PRO A 461 2.57 -19.65 20.34
CA PRO A 461 3.94 -20.16 20.46
C PRO A 461 4.83 -19.85 19.26
N ALA A 462 4.27 -19.75 18.05
CA ALA A 462 5.02 -19.40 16.84
C ALA A 462 5.63 -17.99 16.91
N ASP A 463 4.94 -17.03 17.57
CA ASP A 463 5.47 -15.67 17.75
C ASP A 463 6.72 -15.69 18.63
N LEU A 464 6.79 -16.58 19.62
CA LEU A 464 8.01 -16.77 20.44
C LEU A 464 9.14 -17.43 19.66
N VAL A 465 8.82 -18.33 18.72
CA VAL A 465 9.84 -18.92 17.83
C VAL A 465 10.42 -17.82 16.90
N GLU A 466 9.62 -16.88 16.43
CA GLU A 466 10.09 -15.71 15.68
C GLU A 466 11.05 -14.87 16.52
N GLU A 467 10.71 -14.56 17.76
CA GLU A 467 11.58 -13.82 18.67
C GLU A 467 12.94 -14.50 18.86
N ILE A 468 12.93 -15.83 19.04
CA ILE A 468 14.15 -16.63 19.16
C ILE A 468 14.96 -16.59 17.86
N ALA A 469 14.31 -16.81 16.72
CA ALA A 469 14.96 -16.90 15.42
C ALA A 469 15.61 -15.55 15.00
N ARG A 470 14.88 -14.43 15.17
CA ARG A 470 15.39 -13.10 14.79
C ARG A 470 16.60 -12.68 15.63
N MET A 471 16.59 -12.98 16.94
CA MET A 471 17.70 -12.67 17.83
C MET A 471 18.87 -13.66 17.70
N TYR A 472 18.61 -14.92 17.39
CA TYR A 472 19.63 -15.90 16.99
C TYR A 472 20.34 -15.47 15.71
N GLY A 473 19.59 -14.81 14.81
CA GLY A 473 20.03 -14.33 13.51
C GLY A 473 19.78 -15.33 12.38
N TYR A 474 18.93 -14.97 11.44
CA TYR A 474 18.59 -15.83 10.29
C TYR A 474 19.80 -16.25 9.47
N CYS A 475 20.85 -15.40 9.39
CA CYS A 475 22.10 -15.72 8.70
C CYS A 475 22.89 -16.85 9.37
N ASN A 476 22.60 -17.21 10.63
CA ASN A 476 23.23 -18.32 11.37
C ASN A 476 22.50 -19.65 11.18
N ILE A 477 21.40 -19.65 10.39
CA ILE A 477 20.63 -20.84 10.05
C ILE A 477 21.08 -21.32 8.68
N GLU A 478 21.58 -22.55 8.63
CA GLU A 478 22.05 -23.15 7.37
C GLU A 478 20.86 -23.55 6.50
N ASP A 479 20.97 -23.25 5.20
CA ASP A 479 19.98 -23.69 4.21
C ASP A 479 19.92 -25.21 4.14
N THR A 480 18.76 -25.77 4.38
CA THR A 480 18.54 -27.20 4.25
C THR A 480 17.68 -27.48 3.03
N PRO A 481 18.21 -28.14 1.98
CA PRO A 481 17.40 -28.47 0.82
C PRO A 481 16.27 -29.43 1.25
N TYR A 482 15.06 -29.07 0.88
CA TYR A 482 13.92 -29.95 1.15
C TYR A 482 14.02 -31.22 0.31
N LYS A 483 13.59 -32.35 0.85
CA LYS A 483 13.47 -33.61 0.15
C LYS A 483 12.02 -33.77 -0.31
N ALA A 484 11.84 -34.00 -1.61
CA ALA A 484 10.53 -34.30 -2.17
C ALA A 484 10.64 -35.52 -3.09
N ASP A 485 9.61 -36.29 -3.16
CA ASP A 485 9.52 -37.36 -4.15
C ASP A 485 9.46 -36.76 -5.57
N ILE A 486 10.19 -37.37 -6.48
CA ILE A 486 10.11 -36.98 -7.89
C ILE A 486 8.81 -37.56 -8.43
N VAL A 487 7.80 -36.70 -8.55
CA VAL A 487 6.54 -37.05 -9.21
C VAL A 487 6.44 -36.34 -10.54
N PRO A 488 5.91 -36.98 -11.59
CA PRO A 488 5.65 -36.30 -12.84
C PRO A 488 4.77 -35.08 -12.63
N ALA A 489 5.14 -33.98 -13.26
CA ALA A 489 4.26 -32.80 -13.25
C ALA A 489 2.92 -33.16 -13.89
N ARG A 490 1.83 -32.72 -13.28
CA ARG A 490 0.50 -32.85 -13.90
C ARG A 490 0.34 -31.71 -14.88
N ASP A 491 -0.03 -32.05 -16.11
CA ASP A 491 -0.33 -31.06 -17.12
C ASP A 491 -1.51 -30.22 -16.67
N ASN A 492 -1.35 -28.90 -16.73
CA ASN A 492 -2.45 -27.99 -16.54
C ASN A 492 -3.02 -27.63 -17.93
N ILE A 493 -3.98 -28.42 -18.38
CA ILE A 493 -4.62 -28.29 -19.69
C ILE A 493 -5.13 -26.85 -19.94
N TYR A 494 -5.61 -26.16 -18.90
CA TYR A 494 -6.04 -24.77 -19.05
C TYR A 494 -4.90 -23.86 -19.46
N HIS A 495 -3.77 -23.95 -18.78
CA HIS A 495 -2.58 -23.13 -19.11
C HIS A 495 -2.02 -23.48 -20.47
N GLU A 496 -2.05 -24.74 -20.85
CA GLU A 496 -1.60 -25.21 -22.17
C GLU A 496 -2.51 -24.65 -23.27
N ASP A 497 -3.85 -24.76 -23.13
CA ASP A 497 -4.80 -24.21 -24.09
C ASP A 497 -4.64 -22.69 -24.23
N VAL A 498 -4.46 -21.96 -23.10
CA VAL A 498 -4.22 -20.50 -23.12
C VAL A 498 -2.90 -20.18 -23.82
N TYR A 499 -1.81 -20.88 -23.49
CA TYR A 499 -0.50 -20.67 -24.10
C TYR A 499 -0.55 -20.93 -25.62
N ASN A 500 -1.14 -22.04 -26.04
CA ASN A 500 -1.27 -22.40 -27.44
C ASN A 500 -2.17 -21.40 -28.21
N THR A 501 -3.26 -20.92 -27.58
CA THR A 501 -4.12 -19.88 -28.11
C THR A 501 -3.35 -18.59 -28.37
N LYS A 502 -2.63 -18.10 -27.37
CA LYS A 502 -1.82 -16.88 -27.47
C LYS A 502 -0.74 -17.01 -28.52
N THR A 503 0.00 -18.12 -28.50
CA THR A 503 1.05 -18.40 -29.49
C THR A 503 0.50 -18.43 -30.91
N TYR A 504 -0.65 -19.07 -31.11
CA TYR A 504 -1.27 -19.15 -32.41
C TYR A 504 -1.75 -17.79 -32.93
N LEU A 505 -2.45 -17.03 -32.09
CA LEU A 505 -2.98 -15.71 -32.46
C LEU A 505 -1.85 -14.72 -32.77
N SER A 506 -0.83 -14.67 -31.94
CA SER A 506 0.28 -13.73 -32.14
C SER A 506 1.15 -14.13 -33.33
N ASN A 507 1.59 -15.38 -33.43
CA ASN A 507 2.55 -15.80 -34.44
C ASN A 507 1.91 -16.07 -35.80
N ALA A 508 0.78 -16.79 -35.85
CA ALA A 508 0.16 -17.19 -37.11
C ALA A 508 -0.86 -16.17 -37.64
N LYS A 509 -1.56 -15.48 -36.76
CA LYS A 509 -2.64 -14.55 -37.12
C LYS A 509 -2.27 -13.08 -36.95
N LYS A 510 -1.12 -12.76 -36.38
CA LYS A 510 -0.58 -11.40 -36.21
C LYS A 510 -1.48 -10.50 -35.38
N PHE A 511 -2.17 -11.06 -34.39
CA PHE A 511 -2.88 -10.29 -33.37
C PHE A 511 -1.91 -9.88 -32.27
N SER A 512 -2.10 -8.68 -31.74
CA SER A 512 -1.39 -8.18 -30.57
C SER A 512 -2.14 -8.52 -29.30
N GLU A 513 -1.47 -9.10 -28.31
CA GLU A 513 -2.04 -9.31 -26.99
C GLU A 513 -2.12 -7.98 -26.25
N VAL A 514 -3.23 -7.74 -25.57
CA VAL A 514 -3.44 -6.59 -24.70
C VAL A 514 -3.91 -7.05 -23.33
N HIS A 515 -3.64 -6.23 -22.31
CA HIS A 515 -4.10 -6.46 -20.95
C HIS A 515 -4.85 -5.23 -20.47
N SER A 516 -6.14 -5.37 -20.29
CA SER A 516 -7.00 -4.31 -19.78
C SER A 516 -7.23 -4.46 -18.27
N TYR A 517 -7.60 -3.35 -17.60
CA TYR A 517 -7.99 -3.41 -16.20
C TYR A 517 -9.29 -4.19 -16.00
N VAL A 518 -9.37 -4.89 -14.87
CA VAL A 518 -10.57 -5.65 -14.48
C VAL A 518 -11.73 -4.76 -14.05
N PHE A 519 -11.48 -3.48 -13.85
CA PHE A 519 -12.52 -2.51 -13.49
C PHE A 519 -13.32 -2.06 -14.69
N LYS A 520 -14.60 -1.84 -14.42
CA LYS A 520 -15.58 -1.36 -15.40
C LYS A 520 -15.44 0.15 -15.59
N ASN A 521 -15.27 0.60 -16.82
CA ASN A 521 -15.35 2.01 -17.14
C ASN A 521 -16.83 2.44 -17.35
N LYS A 522 -17.44 2.95 -16.27
CA LYS A 522 -18.85 3.38 -16.27
C LYS A 522 -19.14 4.52 -17.27
N GLU A 523 -18.19 5.43 -17.46
CA GLU A 523 -18.34 6.55 -18.37
C GLU A 523 -18.39 6.06 -19.83
N PHE A 524 -17.51 5.12 -20.19
CA PHE A 524 -17.51 4.49 -21.50
C PHE A 524 -18.80 3.71 -21.79
N ILE A 525 -19.27 2.92 -20.82
CA ILE A 525 -20.52 2.16 -20.92
C ILE A 525 -21.70 3.11 -21.10
N LYS A 526 -21.77 4.19 -20.32
CA LYS A 526 -22.81 5.21 -20.42
C LYS A 526 -22.73 5.98 -21.75
N LEU A 527 -21.54 6.36 -22.20
CA LEU A 527 -21.31 7.06 -23.47
C LEU A 527 -21.90 6.29 -24.64
N LEU A 528 -21.69 4.99 -24.69
CA LEU A 528 -22.17 4.11 -25.74
C LEU A 528 -23.55 3.52 -25.48
N ASN A 529 -24.14 3.77 -24.32
CA ASN A 529 -25.39 3.14 -23.88
C ASN A 529 -25.34 1.60 -24.05
N LEU A 530 -24.24 1.00 -23.56
CA LEU A 530 -24.04 -0.44 -23.60
C LEU A 530 -24.94 -1.14 -22.57
N PRO A 531 -25.38 -2.38 -22.83
CA PRO A 531 -26.07 -3.19 -21.83
C PRO A 531 -25.19 -3.35 -20.58
N ASP A 532 -25.75 -2.99 -19.44
CA ASP A 532 -25.03 -3.03 -18.15
C ASP A 532 -25.87 -3.76 -17.10
N GLN A 533 -25.51 -5.01 -16.83
CA GLN A 533 -26.18 -5.88 -15.87
C GLN A 533 -25.15 -6.56 -14.96
N ASP A 534 -25.59 -6.99 -13.79
CA ASP A 534 -24.81 -7.78 -12.82
C ASP A 534 -23.51 -7.12 -12.36
N ASN A 535 -23.65 -6.12 -11.50
CA ASN A 535 -22.53 -5.35 -10.99
C ASN A 535 -21.90 -5.98 -9.74
N THR A 536 -20.80 -6.68 -9.89
CA THR A 536 -19.96 -7.11 -8.76
C THR A 536 -19.18 -5.91 -8.24
N LYS A 537 -19.48 -5.45 -7.01
CA LYS A 537 -18.87 -4.26 -6.39
C LYS A 537 -17.78 -4.64 -5.41
N ILE A 538 -16.72 -3.85 -5.40
CA ILE A 538 -15.67 -3.94 -4.37
C ILE A 538 -16.07 -3.08 -3.19
N ILE A 539 -16.12 -3.69 -2.00
CA ILE A 539 -16.41 -3.01 -0.74
C ILE A 539 -15.18 -2.23 -0.30
N GLY A 540 -15.36 -0.96 0.06
CA GLY A 540 -14.26 -0.11 0.55
C GLY A 540 -13.26 0.31 -0.51
N SER A 541 -13.64 0.32 -1.79
CA SER A 541 -12.78 0.84 -2.86
C SER A 541 -12.42 2.31 -2.63
N LEU A 542 -11.14 2.63 -2.71
CA LEU A 542 -10.63 4.01 -2.64
C LEU A 542 -11.04 4.85 -3.86
N MET A 543 -11.36 4.20 -4.98
CA MET A 543 -11.79 4.84 -6.22
C MET A 543 -13.30 4.71 -6.37
N SER A 544 -14.03 5.70 -5.91
CA SER A 544 -15.51 5.72 -5.97
C SER A 544 -16.07 5.60 -7.40
N ALA A 545 -15.34 6.09 -8.41
CA ALA A 545 -15.74 6.01 -9.81
C ALA A 545 -15.61 4.60 -10.41
N ASN A 546 -14.59 3.82 -10.01
CA ASN A 546 -14.26 2.50 -10.55
C ASN A 546 -14.28 1.42 -9.44
N ASN A 547 -15.44 1.21 -8.84
CA ASN A 547 -15.62 0.22 -7.78
C ASN A 547 -16.34 -1.06 -8.25
N GLU A 548 -16.59 -1.21 -9.55
CA GLU A 548 -17.26 -2.35 -10.14
C GLU A 548 -16.33 -3.14 -11.04
N LEU A 549 -16.40 -4.47 -10.94
CA LEU A 549 -15.66 -5.36 -11.82
C LEU A 549 -16.39 -5.48 -13.17
N ARG A 550 -15.62 -5.69 -14.25
CA ARG A 550 -16.18 -5.89 -15.59
C ARG A 550 -17.00 -7.18 -15.65
N ASN A 551 -18.21 -7.09 -16.18
CA ASN A 551 -19.09 -8.24 -16.43
C ASN A 551 -18.85 -8.87 -17.81
N GLU A 552 -18.24 -8.13 -18.73
CA GLU A 552 -17.89 -8.56 -20.09
C GLU A 552 -16.49 -8.04 -20.47
N LEU A 553 -15.62 -8.96 -20.91
CA LEU A 553 -14.27 -8.60 -21.38
C LEU A 553 -14.33 -7.77 -22.66
N LEU A 554 -15.35 -8.00 -23.50
CA LEU A 554 -15.55 -7.28 -24.76
C LEU A 554 -15.57 -5.76 -24.57
N TYR A 555 -16.20 -5.24 -23.53
CA TYR A 555 -16.29 -3.79 -23.32
C TYR A 555 -14.93 -3.13 -23.09
N SER A 556 -14.06 -3.79 -22.34
CA SER A 556 -12.69 -3.32 -22.15
C SER A 556 -11.91 -3.30 -23.48
N LEU A 557 -12.09 -4.32 -24.32
CA LEU A 557 -11.42 -4.37 -25.63
C LEU A 557 -12.02 -3.40 -26.65
N LEU A 558 -13.31 -3.08 -26.57
CA LEU A 558 -13.91 -2.04 -27.40
C LEU A 558 -13.29 -0.68 -27.09
N GLU A 559 -13.19 -0.34 -25.80
CA GLU A 559 -12.54 0.89 -25.36
C GLU A 559 -11.09 0.94 -25.87
N PHE A 560 -10.33 -0.12 -25.66
CA PHE A 560 -8.95 -0.22 -26.12
C PHE A 560 -8.81 -0.10 -27.65
N SER A 561 -9.76 -0.72 -28.39
CA SER A 561 -9.78 -0.62 -29.85
C SER A 561 -10.00 0.81 -30.31
N PHE A 562 -10.96 1.54 -29.71
CA PHE A 562 -11.24 2.92 -30.10
C PHE A 562 -10.12 3.88 -29.73
N GLU A 563 -9.45 3.66 -28.61
CA GLU A 563 -8.27 4.46 -28.21
C GLU A 563 -7.12 4.28 -29.22
N ASN A 564 -6.87 3.06 -29.70
CA ASN A 564 -5.82 2.79 -30.68
C ASN A 564 -6.08 3.44 -32.04
N MET A 565 -7.35 3.61 -32.43
CA MET A 565 -7.69 4.29 -33.70
C MET A 565 -7.34 5.79 -33.71
N LYS A 566 -6.92 6.36 -32.59
CA LYS A 566 -6.37 7.71 -32.54
C LYS A 566 -4.96 7.78 -33.16
N SER A 567 -4.26 6.66 -33.22
CA SER A 567 -2.86 6.58 -33.64
C SER A 567 -2.62 5.61 -34.80
N TYR A 568 -3.54 4.71 -35.07
CA TYR A 568 -3.40 3.67 -36.09
C TYR A 568 -4.68 3.56 -36.93
N ASP A 569 -4.54 3.27 -38.23
CA ASP A 569 -5.67 3.07 -39.15
C ASP A 569 -6.28 1.67 -39.03
N GLU A 570 -5.55 0.74 -38.43
CA GLU A 570 -5.96 -0.65 -38.25
C GLU A 570 -5.35 -1.25 -36.99
N ALA A 571 -6.13 -2.07 -36.26
CA ALA A 571 -5.64 -2.85 -35.13
C ALA A 571 -6.33 -4.22 -35.05
N LYS A 572 -5.51 -5.25 -34.82
CA LYS A 572 -5.93 -6.61 -34.50
C LYS A 572 -5.42 -6.94 -33.10
N ILE A 573 -6.33 -6.97 -32.13
CA ILE A 573 -5.99 -7.18 -30.72
C ILE A 573 -6.76 -8.32 -30.12
N TYR A 574 -6.21 -8.94 -29.09
CA TYR A 574 -6.89 -9.95 -28.30
C TYR A 574 -6.50 -9.89 -26.82
N GLU A 575 -7.37 -10.41 -25.99
CA GLU A 575 -7.11 -10.64 -24.56
C GLU A 575 -7.75 -11.96 -24.13
N VAL A 576 -7.01 -12.74 -23.33
CA VAL A 576 -7.56 -13.83 -22.52
C VAL A 576 -7.67 -13.30 -21.10
N GLY A 577 -8.87 -13.11 -20.60
CA GLY A 577 -9.11 -12.47 -19.31
C GLY A 577 -10.41 -12.89 -18.64
N ALA A 578 -10.49 -12.60 -17.35
CA ALA A 578 -11.66 -12.87 -16.54
C ALA A 578 -12.75 -11.80 -16.70
N SER A 579 -14.00 -12.22 -16.67
CA SER A 579 -15.20 -11.40 -16.47
C SER A 579 -15.96 -11.90 -15.23
N PHE A 580 -16.75 -11.04 -14.58
CA PHE A 580 -17.32 -11.29 -13.26
C PHE A 580 -18.84 -11.08 -13.31
N GLN A 581 -19.59 -12.17 -13.12
CA GLN A 581 -21.03 -12.18 -13.32
C GLN A 581 -21.80 -12.47 -12.03
N GLY A 582 -21.75 -11.52 -11.08
CA GLY A 582 -22.44 -11.65 -9.79
C GLY A 582 -21.77 -12.65 -8.84
N LEU A 583 -22.51 -13.13 -7.85
CA LEU A 583 -22.03 -14.07 -6.84
C LEU A 583 -22.63 -15.45 -7.06
N LYS A 584 -21.86 -16.50 -6.78
CA LYS A 584 -22.31 -17.88 -6.68
C LYS A 584 -23.06 -18.09 -5.36
N PRO A 585 -23.81 -19.21 -5.20
CA PRO A 585 -24.50 -19.54 -3.95
C PRO A 585 -23.59 -19.68 -2.73
N ASP A 586 -22.31 -20.00 -2.93
CA ASP A 586 -21.28 -20.09 -1.89
C ASP A 586 -20.69 -18.71 -1.47
N GLY A 587 -21.18 -17.62 -2.07
CA GLY A 587 -20.72 -16.26 -1.82
C GLY A 587 -19.45 -15.84 -2.59
N LEU A 588 -18.85 -16.76 -3.35
CA LEU A 588 -17.73 -16.44 -4.22
C LEU A 588 -18.19 -15.75 -5.51
N VAL A 589 -17.32 -14.96 -6.11
CA VAL A 589 -17.60 -14.30 -7.38
C VAL A 589 -17.72 -15.33 -8.50
N ASN A 590 -18.75 -15.17 -9.35
CA ASN A 590 -18.89 -16.00 -10.55
C ASN A 590 -17.95 -15.48 -11.65
N GLU A 591 -16.79 -16.08 -11.75
CA GLU A 591 -15.75 -15.74 -12.71
C GLU A 591 -15.85 -16.61 -13.96
N LYS A 592 -15.78 -15.97 -15.13
CA LYS A 592 -15.66 -16.63 -16.44
C LYS A 592 -14.40 -16.15 -17.15
N ASN A 593 -13.66 -17.09 -17.69
CA ASN A 593 -12.50 -16.81 -18.52
C ASN A 593 -12.90 -16.72 -19.98
N GLN A 594 -12.67 -15.58 -20.59
CA GLN A 594 -13.03 -15.28 -21.98
C GLN A 594 -11.80 -15.04 -22.83
N LEU A 595 -11.85 -15.42 -24.09
CA LEU A 595 -10.99 -14.92 -25.15
C LEU A 595 -11.80 -13.95 -26.00
N VAL A 596 -11.34 -12.72 -26.08
CA VAL A 596 -11.94 -11.73 -26.99
C VAL A 596 -10.91 -11.33 -28.04
N LEU A 597 -11.34 -11.31 -29.29
CA LEU A 597 -10.58 -10.77 -30.42
C LEU A 597 -11.34 -9.60 -31.02
N ASN A 598 -10.65 -8.51 -31.27
CA ASN A 598 -11.16 -7.36 -32.00
C ASN A 598 -10.28 -7.10 -33.22
N TYR A 599 -10.93 -6.92 -34.37
CA TYR A 599 -10.34 -6.39 -35.59
C TYR A 599 -11.06 -5.08 -35.94
N ILE A 600 -10.39 -3.96 -35.82
CA ILE A 600 -10.89 -2.63 -36.17
C ILE A 600 -10.07 -2.05 -37.30
N SER A 601 -10.69 -1.47 -38.30
CA SER A 601 -10.02 -0.79 -39.40
C SER A 601 -10.87 0.34 -39.98
N ALA A 602 -10.22 1.44 -40.35
CA ALA A 602 -10.81 2.58 -41.08
C ALA A 602 -10.78 2.38 -42.59
N THR A 603 -9.97 1.45 -43.10
CA THR A 603 -9.68 1.29 -44.54
C THR A 603 -10.12 -0.04 -45.11
N ALA A 604 -10.14 -1.11 -44.30
CA ALA A 604 -10.49 -2.46 -44.76
C ALA A 604 -12.00 -2.62 -44.99
N ASP A 605 -12.31 -3.43 -46.01
CA ASP A 605 -13.71 -3.80 -46.27
C ASP A 605 -14.30 -4.66 -45.15
N MET A 606 -15.50 -4.38 -44.75
CA MET A 606 -16.19 -5.03 -43.62
C MET A 606 -16.36 -6.53 -43.85
N VAL A 607 -16.69 -6.96 -45.09
CA VAL A 607 -16.91 -8.36 -45.41
C VAL A 607 -15.62 -9.14 -45.40
N ASP A 608 -14.51 -8.51 -45.85
CA ASP A 608 -13.19 -9.10 -45.80
C ASP A 608 -12.71 -9.29 -44.35
N MET A 609 -12.91 -8.26 -43.50
CA MET A 609 -12.60 -8.34 -42.05
C MET A 609 -13.40 -9.46 -41.37
N TYR A 610 -14.70 -9.53 -41.64
CA TYR A 610 -15.59 -10.57 -41.11
C TYR A 610 -15.13 -11.97 -41.55
N THR A 611 -14.80 -12.12 -42.83
CA THR A 611 -14.32 -13.38 -43.40
C THR A 611 -12.95 -13.80 -42.79
N GLU A 612 -12.05 -12.87 -42.58
CA GLU A 612 -10.76 -13.12 -41.93
C GLU A 612 -10.94 -13.57 -40.48
N MET A 613 -11.83 -12.91 -39.73
CA MET A 613 -12.15 -13.29 -38.35
C MET A 613 -12.78 -14.70 -38.30
N ALA A 614 -13.69 -15.01 -39.18
CA ALA A 614 -14.28 -16.35 -39.29
C ALA A 614 -13.20 -17.41 -39.54
N LYS A 615 -12.32 -17.17 -40.55
CA LYS A 615 -11.18 -18.07 -40.83
C LYS A 615 -10.22 -18.20 -39.65
N THR A 616 -10.02 -17.13 -38.88
CA THR A 616 -9.17 -17.14 -37.68
C THR A 616 -9.76 -18.06 -36.62
N VAL A 617 -11.06 -17.94 -36.32
CA VAL A 617 -11.76 -18.82 -35.36
C VAL A 617 -11.73 -20.27 -35.81
N MET A 618 -12.08 -20.53 -37.07
CA MET A 618 -12.04 -21.92 -37.64
C MET A 618 -10.67 -22.55 -37.49
N SER A 619 -9.62 -21.82 -37.86
CA SER A 619 -8.26 -22.33 -37.80
C SER A 619 -7.72 -22.46 -36.37
N LEU A 620 -8.13 -21.56 -35.43
CA LEU A 620 -7.78 -21.68 -34.01
C LEU A 620 -8.38 -22.94 -33.39
N VAL A 621 -9.67 -23.17 -33.56
CA VAL A 621 -10.35 -24.38 -33.05
C VAL A 621 -9.79 -25.65 -33.74
N GLY A 622 -9.54 -25.56 -35.04
CA GLY A 622 -8.88 -26.65 -35.77
C GLY A 622 -7.47 -26.99 -35.22
N TYR A 623 -6.69 -25.96 -34.88
CA TYR A 623 -5.38 -26.12 -34.29
C TYR A 623 -5.43 -26.71 -32.88
N LEU A 624 -6.31 -26.21 -32.02
CA LEU A 624 -6.37 -26.62 -30.63
C LEU A 624 -7.08 -27.95 -30.43
N LYS A 625 -8.13 -28.24 -31.18
CA LYS A 625 -9.05 -29.37 -30.92
C LYS A 625 -9.24 -30.33 -32.10
N ASN A 626 -8.67 -30.01 -33.25
CA ASN A 626 -8.86 -30.76 -34.50
C ASN A 626 -10.36 -30.99 -34.83
N GLN A 627 -11.16 -29.93 -34.63
CA GLN A 627 -12.60 -29.95 -34.87
C GLN A 627 -13.02 -28.83 -35.83
N GLU A 628 -14.15 -29.04 -36.51
CA GLU A 628 -14.73 -28.06 -37.42
C GLU A 628 -15.73 -27.13 -36.68
N VAL A 629 -15.66 -25.84 -37.03
CA VAL A 629 -16.57 -24.81 -36.54
C VAL A 629 -17.75 -24.63 -37.53
N ARG A 630 -18.93 -24.49 -36.98
CA ARG A 630 -20.15 -24.07 -37.70
C ARG A 630 -20.65 -22.74 -37.17
N PHE A 631 -20.97 -21.83 -38.05
CA PHE A 631 -21.56 -20.54 -37.72
C PHE A 631 -23.08 -20.59 -37.87
N VAL A 632 -23.82 -20.25 -36.85
CA VAL A 632 -25.28 -20.24 -36.81
C VAL A 632 -25.73 -18.80 -36.61
N LYS A 633 -26.69 -18.35 -37.42
CA LYS A 633 -27.24 -16.98 -37.32
C LYS A 633 -27.73 -16.70 -35.90
N ALA A 634 -27.33 -15.56 -35.35
CA ALA A 634 -27.70 -15.11 -34.03
C ALA A 634 -28.05 -13.61 -34.02
N GLU A 635 -28.53 -13.13 -32.89
CA GLU A 635 -28.86 -11.72 -32.68
C GLU A 635 -28.23 -11.22 -31.40
N SER A 636 -27.71 -9.99 -31.41
CA SER A 636 -27.18 -9.32 -30.23
C SER A 636 -27.44 -7.83 -30.30
N PRO A 637 -27.75 -7.15 -29.21
CA PRO A 637 -27.95 -5.70 -29.16
C PRO A 637 -26.76 -4.90 -29.66
N LEU A 638 -25.55 -5.49 -29.56
CA LEU A 638 -24.30 -4.85 -30.00
C LEU A 638 -23.98 -5.09 -31.46
N ALA A 639 -24.59 -6.09 -32.06
CA ALA A 639 -24.25 -6.57 -33.39
C ALA A 639 -24.98 -5.83 -34.53
N HIS A 640 -24.30 -5.76 -35.64
CA HIS A 640 -24.92 -5.43 -36.92
C HIS A 640 -25.97 -6.50 -37.27
N PRO A 641 -27.23 -6.15 -37.67
CA PRO A 641 -28.31 -7.12 -37.84
C PRO A 641 -28.06 -8.26 -38.83
N LYS A 642 -27.15 -8.07 -39.79
CA LYS A 642 -26.81 -9.05 -40.82
C LYS A 642 -25.57 -9.88 -40.52
N TYR A 643 -24.75 -9.45 -39.56
CA TYR A 643 -23.43 -10.04 -39.29
C TYR A 643 -23.28 -10.35 -37.81
N CYS A 644 -24.06 -11.32 -37.36
CA CYS A 644 -24.02 -11.88 -36.03
C CYS A 644 -24.24 -13.39 -36.07
N VAL A 645 -23.33 -14.15 -35.49
CA VAL A 645 -23.37 -15.61 -35.48
C VAL A 645 -22.94 -16.17 -34.14
N ASP A 646 -23.52 -17.28 -33.74
CA ASP A 646 -23.02 -18.17 -32.73
C ASP A 646 -21.95 -19.10 -33.34
N ILE A 647 -20.91 -19.36 -32.57
CA ILE A 647 -19.81 -20.24 -32.94
C ILE A 647 -20.09 -21.59 -32.28
N MET A 648 -20.31 -22.61 -33.12
CA MET A 648 -20.68 -23.97 -32.72
C MET A 648 -19.59 -24.96 -33.09
N VAL A 649 -19.32 -25.92 -32.18
CA VAL A 649 -18.54 -27.12 -32.46
C VAL A 649 -19.41 -28.33 -32.13
N GLY A 650 -19.84 -29.04 -33.15
CA GLY A 650 -20.88 -30.05 -32.97
C GLY A 650 -22.20 -29.43 -32.49
N ALA A 651 -22.67 -29.82 -31.32
CA ALA A 651 -23.83 -29.26 -30.65
C ALA A 651 -23.48 -28.10 -29.66
N ASP A 652 -22.23 -27.95 -29.31
CA ASP A 652 -21.78 -27.04 -28.26
C ASP A 652 -21.55 -25.62 -28.79
N LYS A 653 -22.14 -24.63 -28.15
CA LYS A 653 -21.84 -23.22 -28.39
C LYS A 653 -20.63 -22.84 -27.57
N ILE A 654 -19.57 -22.39 -28.24
CA ILE A 654 -18.33 -21.96 -27.58
C ILE A 654 -18.16 -20.44 -27.58
N GLY A 655 -19.03 -19.70 -28.26
CA GLY A 655 -18.92 -18.25 -28.32
C GLY A 655 -19.80 -17.61 -29.39
N SER A 656 -19.43 -16.38 -29.75
CA SER A 656 -20.11 -15.59 -30.78
C SER A 656 -19.14 -14.72 -31.57
N MET A 657 -19.51 -14.36 -32.78
CA MET A 657 -18.80 -13.40 -33.63
C MET A 657 -19.77 -12.42 -34.26
N ALA A 658 -19.44 -11.16 -34.29
CA ALA A 658 -20.27 -10.16 -34.97
C ALA A 658 -19.46 -8.96 -35.48
N VAL A 659 -20.05 -8.26 -36.43
CA VAL A 659 -19.70 -6.85 -36.69
C VAL A 659 -20.37 -5.97 -35.66
N LEU A 660 -19.65 -5.10 -35.04
CA LEU A 660 -20.21 -4.13 -34.10
C LEU A 660 -21.15 -3.19 -34.84
N HIS A 661 -22.32 -2.91 -34.24
CA HIS A 661 -23.31 -2.04 -34.87
C HIS A 661 -22.76 -0.64 -35.10
N PRO A 662 -22.93 -0.04 -36.31
CA PRO A 662 -22.34 1.28 -36.65
C PRO A 662 -22.67 2.41 -35.65
N LYS A 663 -23.82 2.33 -34.96
CA LYS A 663 -24.20 3.32 -33.95
C LYS A 663 -23.18 3.46 -32.83
N TYR A 664 -22.42 2.38 -32.50
CA TYR A 664 -21.38 2.40 -31.46
C TYR A 664 -20.03 2.86 -32.01
N THR A 665 -19.65 2.39 -33.23
CA THR A 665 -18.40 2.83 -33.82
C THR A 665 -18.39 4.31 -34.18
N THR A 666 -19.48 4.82 -34.76
CA THR A 666 -19.56 6.24 -35.15
C THR A 666 -19.57 7.21 -33.98
N SER A 667 -19.92 6.77 -32.78
CA SER A 667 -19.89 7.59 -31.57
C SER A 667 -18.45 7.85 -31.09
N CYS A 668 -17.50 6.97 -31.42
CA CYS A 668 -16.10 7.05 -30.97
C CYS A 668 -15.11 7.34 -32.10
N VAL A 669 -15.34 6.76 -33.29
CA VAL A 669 -14.41 6.84 -34.45
C VAL A 669 -15.15 7.13 -35.73
N LYS A 670 -14.70 8.14 -36.47
CA LYS A 670 -15.24 8.46 -37.81
C LYS A 670 -14.76 7.41 -38.80
N LYS A 671 -15.69 6.62 -39.40
CA LYS A 671 -15.43 5.70 -40.50
C LYS A 671 -14.61 4.44 -40.17
N ALA A 672 -14.79 3.79 -39.07
CA ALA A 672 -14.18 2.48 -38.83
C ALA A 672 -15.24 1.37 -38.77
N ASN A 673 -14.86 0.18 -39.24
CA ASN A 673 -15.57 -1.06 -38.98
C ASN A 673 -14.86 -1.84 -37.88
N LEU A 674 -15.62 -2.52 -37.02
CA LEU A 674 -15.07 -3.39 -35.98
C LEU A 674 -15.78 -4.75 -36.02
N VAL A 675 -14.99 -5.81 -36.14
CA VAL A 675 -15.44 -7.19 -35.99
C VAL A 675 -14.90 -7.74 -34.68
N TYR A 676 -15.75 -8.33 -33.86
CA TYR A 676 -15.36 -8.93 -32.60
C TYR A 676 -15.73 -10.42 -32.54
N VAL A 677 -14.95 -11.17 -31.79
CA VAL A 677 -15.21 -12.56 -31.39
C VAL A 677 -15.11 -12.65 -29.87
N VAL A 678 -16.04 -13.36 -29.26
CA VAL A 678 -16.01 -13.71 -27.83
C VAL A 678 -16.11 -15.22 -27.71
N LEU A 679 -15.11 -15.85 -27.15
CA LEU A 679 -15.11 -17.29 -26.85
C LEU A 679 -15.05 -17.50 -25.32
N ASP A 680 -15.80 -18.48 -24.82
CA ASP A 680 -15.64 -18.98 -23.46
C ASP A 680 -14.48 -19.97 -23.43
N MET A 681 -13.45 -19.69 -22.65
CA MET A 681 -12.26 -20.53 -22.57
C MET A 681 -12.52 -21.87 -21.88
N ASN A 682 -13.54 -21.94 -21.01
CA ASN A 682 -13.93 -23.19 -20.36
C ASN A 682 -14.67 -24.10 -21.36
N ASP A 683 -15.59 -23.52 -22.16
CA ASP A 683 -16.30 -24.28 -23.19
C ASP A 683 -15.31 -24.79 -24.25
N LEU A 684 -14.37 -23.95 -24.67
CA LEU A 684 -13.32 -24.35 -25.62
C LEU A 684 -12.42 -25.47 -25.03
N ARG A 685 -12.07 -25.37 -23.74
CA ARG A 685 -11.26 -26.40 -23.05
C ARG A 685 -11.98 -27.75 -22.99
N ASN A 686 -13.28 -27.71 -22.68
CA ASN A 686 -14.10 -28.93 -22.51
C ASN A 686 -14.35 -29.68 -23.81
N LEU A 687 -14.06 -29.09 -24.96
CA LEU A 687 -14.15 -29.79 -26.24
C LEU A 687 -13.14 -30.93 -26.28
N GLU A 688 -13.58 -32.08 -26.82
CA GLU A 688 -12.71 -33.23 -27.08
C GLU A 688 -11.66 -32.87 -28.14
N VAL A 689 -10.42 -33.24 -27.90
CA VAL A 689 -9.35 -33.17 -28.94
C VAL A 689 -9.47 -34.40 -29.84
N LYS A 690 -9.91 -34.22 -31.07
CA LYS A 690 -10.00 -35.31 -32.02
C LYS A 690 -8.63 -35.75 -32.49
N ALA A 691 -8.36 -37.05 -32.45
CA ALA A 691 -7.11 -37.60 -32.92
C ALA A 691 -6.92 -37.34 -34.42
N ILE A 692 -5.72 -36.89 -34.79
CA ILE A 692 -5.34 -36.78 -36.20
C ILE A 692 -5.21 -38.17 -36.78
N LYS A 693 -6.02 -38.47 -37.76
CA LYS A 693 -5.94 -39.77 -38.49
C LYS A 693 -5.13 -39.56 -39.75
N GLN A 694 -4.06 -40.33 -39.91
CA GLN A 694 -3.30 -40.34 -41.12
C GLN A 694 -4.14 -41.02 -42.23
N ALA A 695 -4.31 -40.27 -43.32
CA ALA A 695 -4.97 -40.85 -44.52
C ALA A 695 -3.90 -41.25 -45.57
N GLU A 696 -4.14 -42.32 -46.26
CA GLU A 696 -3.28 -42.73 -47.34
C GLU A 696 -3.37 -41.72 -48.49
N VAL A 697 -2.22 -41.18 -48.88
CA VAL A 697 -2.15 -40.24 -50.00
C VAL A 697 -2.38 -41.01 -51.31
N SER A 698 -3.37 -40.59 -52.07
CA SER A 698 -3.65 -41.20 -53.35
C SER A 698 -2.50 -41.02 -54.35
N LYS A 699 -2.14 -42.09 -55.02
CA LYS A 699 -1.19 -42.06 -56.13
C LYS A 699 -1.83 -41.60 -57.45
N TYR A 700 -3.14 -41.46 -57.46
CA TYR A 700 -3.91 -41.07 -58.62
C TYR A 700 -4.30 -39.59 -58.56
N GLN A 701 -4.36 -38.94 -59.69
CA GLN A 701 -4.65 -37.51 -59.79
C GLN A 701 -6.06 -37.21 -59.28
N PRO A 702 -6.25 -36.24 -58.34
CA PRO A 702 -7.57 -35.80 -57.92
C PRO A 702 -8.24 -34.99 -59.03
N VAL A 703 -9.57 -35.02 -59.06
CA VAL A 703 -10.43 -34.28 -60.00
C VAL A 703 -11.35 -33.42 -59.22
N TYR A 704 -11.83 -32.31 -59.81
CA TYR A 704 -12.89 -31.51 -59.20
C TYR A 704 -14.03 -31.29 -60.24
N ILE A 705 -15.23 -31.12 -59.72
CA ILE A 705 -16.42 -30.73 -60.50
C ILE A 705 -17.17 -29.59 -59.77
N ASP A 706 -17.68 -28.67 -60.50
CA ASP A 706 -18.50 -27.57 -60.00
C ASP A 706 -19.96 -27.89 -60.33
N ILE A 707 -20.85 -27.85 -59.30
CA ILE A 707 -22.28 -28.04 -59.43
C ILE A 707 -22.97 -26.84 -58.85
N SER A 708 -23.89 -26.24 -59.60
CA SER A 708 -24.65 -25.07 -59.12
C SER A 708 -26.03 -25.53 -58.64
N PHE A 709 -26.34 -25.15 -57.41
CA PHE A 709 -27.60 -25.46 -56.75
C PHE A 709 -28.46 -24.19 -56.53
N LEU A 710 -29.75 -24.30 -56.69
CA LEU A 710 -30.74 -23.29 -56.31
C LEU A 710 -31.22 -23.61 -54.89
N VAL A 711 -31.10 -22.65 -54.02
CA VAL A 711 -31.55 -22.74 -52.62
C VAL A 711 -32.34 -21.47 -52.22
N ASP A 712 -33.15 -21.54 -51.15
CA ASP A 712 -33.76 -20.36 -50.57
C ASP A 712 -32.72 -19.30 -50.26
N GLU A 713 -33.08 -18.05 -50.50
CA GLU A 713 -32.12 -16.94 -50.28
C GLU A 713 -31.58 -16.85 -48.88
N ASN A 714 -32.34 -17.29 -47.88
CA ASN A 714 -31.96 -17.30 -46.48
C ASN A 714 -31.21 -18.56 -46.03
N MET A 715 -31.18 -19.60 -46.87
CA MET A 715 -30.47 -20.86 -46.53
C MET A 715 -28.94 -20.63 -46.42
N PRO A 716 -28.33 -20.84 -45.28
CA PRO A 716 -26.88 -20.71 -45.14
C PRO A 716 -26.17 -21.81 -45.90
N PHE A 717 -24.94 -21.56 -46.41
CA PHE A 717 -24.10 -22.60 -47.03
C PHE A 717 -23.79 -23.74 -46.05
N GLY A 718 -23.70 -23.46 -44.76
CA GLY A 718 -23.49 -24.47 -43.70
C GLY A 718 -24.54 -25.60 -43.74
N ASP A 719 -25.80 -25.26 -44.00
CA ASP A 719 -26.89 -26.25 -44.07
C ASP A 719 -26.75 -27.08 -45.36
N VAL A 720 -26.35 -26.43 -46.46
CA VAL A 720 -26.02 -27.15 -47.73
C VAL A 720 -24.80 -28.08 -47.50
N LYS A 721 -23.76 -27.62 -46.84
CA LYS A 721 -22.60 -28.46 -46.51
C LYS A 721 -23.02 -29.65 -45.67
N GLN A 722 -23.82 -29.44 -44.62
CA GLN A 722 -24.33 -30.50 -43.76
C GLN A 722 -25.18 -31.54 -44.57
N ALA A 723 -25.98 -31.06 -45.46
CA ALA A 723 -26.75 -31.96 -46.36
C ALA A 723 -25.82 -32.82 -47.23
N ILE A 724 -24.76 -32.24 -47.78
CA ILE A 724 -23.72 -32.96 -48.56
C ILE A 724 -22.94 -33.96 -47.68
N ASP A 725 -22.55 -33.54 -46.48
CA ASP A 725 -21.76 -34.41 -45.57
C ASP A 725 -22.58 -35.62 -45.10
N ASN A 726 -23.88 -35.49 -45.00
CA ASN A 726 -24.79 -36.60 -44.67
C ASN A 726 -24.95 -37.63 -45.82
N ILE A 727 -24.45 -37.35 -47.03
CA ILE A 727 -24.46 -38.29 -48.12
C ILE A 727 -23.20 -39.15 -48.13
N PRO A 728 -23.27 -40.41 -47.71
CA PRO A 728 -22.08 -41.26 -47.66
C PRO A 728 -21.36 -41.35 -49.00
N ASN A 729 -20.08 -40.95 -49.07
CA ASN A 729 -19.30 -41.06 -50.29
C ASN A 729 -17.83 -41.28 -49.99
N LYS A 730 -17.19 -42.21 -50.74
CA LYS A 730 -15.78 -42.53 -50.53
C LYS A 730 -14.83 -41.73 -51.45
N LEU A 731 -15.36 -41.05 -52.45
CA LEU A 731 -14.57 -40.31 -53.43
C LEU A 731 -14.43 -38.82 -53.04
N LEU A 732 -15.39 -38.29 -52.30
CA LEU A 732 -15.40 -36.86 -51.89
C LEU A 732 -14.36 -36.64 -50.79
N THR A 733 -13.40 -35.77 -51.06
CA THR A 733 -12.33 -35.41 -50.13
C THR A 733 -12.52 -34.02 -49.54
N ARG A 734 -13.11 -33.10 -50.32
CA ARG A 734 -13.33 -31.70 -49.90
C ARG A 734 -14.43 -31.07 -50.71
N ILE A 735 -15.16 -30.14 -50.15
CA ILE A 735 -16.07 -29.20 -50.84
C ILE A 735 -15.62 -27.75 -50.63
N GLU A 736 -15.90 -26.94 -51.63
CA GLU A 736 -15.59 -25.51 -51.62
C GLU A 736 -16.74 -24.71 -52.23
N LEU A 737 -17.17 -23.62 -51.59
CA LEU A 737 -18.13 -22.66 -52.14
C LEU A 737 -17.38 -21.74 -53.11
N VAL A 738 -17.64 -21.87 -54.42
CA VAL A 738 -16.95 -21.11 -55.47
C VAL A 738 -17.68 -19.76 -55.70
N GLU A 739 -19.02 -19.77 -55.75
CA GLU A 739 -19.78 -18.59 -56.10
C GLU A 739 -21.13 -18.58 -55.39
N VAL A 740 -21.57 -17.40 -55.01
CA VAL A 740 -22.98 -17.12 -54.57
C VAL A 740 -23.56 -16.11 -55.56
N TYR A 741 -24.47 -16.55 -56.39
CA TYR A 741 -25.07 -15.73 -57.42
C TYR A 741 -26.54 -15.49 -57.12
N LYS A 742 -26.96 -14.21 -57.16
CA LYS A 742 -28.36 -13.78 -57.00
C LYS A 742 -28.69 -12.69 -58.01
N ASN A 743 -29.84 -12.81 -58.68
CA ASN A 743 -30.40 -11.78 -59.54
C ASN A 743 -31.91 -11.70 -59.40
N ALA A 744 -32.53 -10.66 -60.00
CA ALA A 744 -33.95 -10.48 -59.94
C ALA A 744 -34.79 -11.62 -60.56
N LYS A 745 -34.21 -12.41 -61.49
CA LYS A 745 -34.88 -13.56 -62.14
C LYS A 745 -35.04 -14.78 -61.24
N LEU A 746 -34.21 -14.86 -60.19
CA LEU A 746 -34.21 -15.98 -59.23
C LEU A 746 -35.26 -15.79 -58.11
N GLY A 747 -35.92 -14.63 -58.03
CA GLY A 747 -36.92 -14.33 -57.01
C GLY A 747 -36.39 -14.51 -55.58
N LYS A 748 -36.94 -15.44 -54.81
CA LYS A 748 -36.55 -15.78 -53.45
C LYS A 748 -35.47 -16.86 -53.37
N GLU A 749 -34.89 -17.25 -54.50
CA GLU A 749 -33.80 -18.22 -54.54
C GLU A 749 -32.46 -17.52 -54.82
N LYS A 750 -31.34 -18.18 -54.43
CA LYS A 750 -29.96 -17.86 -54.81
C LYS A 750 -29.30 -19.11 -55.37
N SER A 751 -28.32 -18.92 -56.26
CA SER A 751 -27.51 -20.01 -56.77
C SER A 751 -26.19 -20.12 -56.05
N LEU A 752 -25.87 -21.30 -55.53
CA LEU A 752 -24.61 -21.63 -54.91
C LEU A 752 -23.82 -22.57 -55.85
N THR A 753 -22.65 -22.15 -56.30
CA THR A 753 -21.75 -23.04 -57.07
C THR A 753 -20.79 -23.69 -56.08
N VAL A 754 -20.90 -24.97 -55.94
CA VAL A 754 -20.07 -25.80 -55.03
C VAL A 754 -19.12 -26.67 -55.84
N ARG A 755 -17.84 -26.57 -55.51
CA ARG A 755 -16.78 -27.41 -56.04
C ARG A 755 -16.59 -28.64 -55.16
N PHE A 756 -16.69 -29.82 -55.82
CA PHE A 756 -16.46 -31.10 -55.16
C PHE A 756 -15.11 -31.64 -55.61
N HIS A 757 -14.17 -31.79 -54.65
CA HIS A 757 -12.87 -32.42 -54.91
C HIS A 757 -13.01 -33.93 -54.70
N LEU A 758 -12.66 -34.70 -55.74
CA LEU A 758 -12.79 -36.14 -55.75
C LEU A 758 -11.45 -36.80 -55.90
N SER A 759 -11.20 -37.85 -55.15
CA SER A 759 -9.99 -38.66 -55.23
C SER A 759 -10.29 -40.13 -54.94
N SER A 760 -9.48 -41.04 -55.50
CA SER A 760 -9.55 -42.48 -55.22
C SER A 760 -8.16 -42.99 -54.97
N THR A 761 -8.00 -43.86 -53.97
CA THR A 761 -6.71 -44.54 -53.70
C THR A 761 -6.53 -45.80 -54.57
N GLN A 762 -7.57 -46.16 -55.29
CA GLN A 762 -7.58 -47.45 -56.08
C GLN A 762 -7.36 -47.26 -57.57
N LYS A 763 -7.85 -46.18 -58.19
CA LYS A 763 -7.77 -45.90 -59.61
C LYS A 763 -7.88 -44.45 -59.97
N THR A 764 -7.47 -44.08 -61.21
CA THR A 764 -7.81 -42.79 -61.81
C THR A 764 -9.30 -42.72 -62.05
N LEU A 765 -9.96 -41.64 -61.70
CA LEU A 765 -11.39 -41.45 -61.85
C LEU A 765 -11.73 -41.21 -63.33
N THR A 766 -12.71 -41.96 -63.87
CA THR A 766 -13.20 -41.82 -65.24
C THR A 766 -14.38 -40.83 -65.31
N SER A 767 -14.69 -40.35 -66.51
CA SER A 767 -15.87 -39.49 -66.71
C SER A 767 -17.17 -40.12 -66.23
N GLU A 768 -17.27 -41.48 -66.29
CA GLU A 768 -18.41 -42.21 -65.80
C GLU A 768 -18.48 -42.24 -64.25
N ASP A 769 -17.31 -42.41 -63.58
CA ASP A 769 -17.29 -42.32 -62.10
C ASP A 769 -17.71 -40.94 -61.60
N ILE A 770 -17.24 -39.89 -62.31
CA ILE A 770 -17.58 -38.50 -61.98
C ILE A 770 -19.06 -38.24 -62.19
N LYS A 771 -19.62 -38.77 -63.31
CA LYS A 771 -21.03 -38.62 -63.61
C LYS A 771 -21.93 -39.35 -62.58
N LYS A 772 -21.59 -40.57 -62.20
CA LYS A 772 -22.30 -41.33 -61.18
C LYS A 772 -22.29 -40.57 -59.82
N PHE A 773 -21.17 -39.95 -59.45
CA PHE A 773 -21.05 -39.12 -58.25
C PHE A 773 -21.99 -37.93 -58.37
N SER A 774 -21.93 -37.14 -59.43
CA SER A 774 -22.74 -35.98 -59.67
C SER A 774 -24.23 -36.28 -59.63
N ASP A 775 -24.68 -37.32 -60.41
CA ASP A 775 -26.07 -37.72 -60.45
C ASP A 775 -26.63 -38.12 -59.07
N ARG A 776 -25.80 -38.83 -58.29
CA ARG A 776 -26.14 -39.21 -56.92
C ARG A 776 -26.26 -38.00 -56.02
N MET A 777 -25.29 -37.07 -56.01
CA MET A 777 -25.34 -35.85 -55.20
C MET A 777 -26.57 -35.00 -55.51
N ILE A 778 -26.82 -34.77 -56.80
CA ILE A 778 -27.99 -34.00 -57.23
C ILE A 778 -29.28 -34.68 -56.78
N LYS A 779 -29.39 -35.99 -56.93
CA LYS A 779 -30.58 -36.76 -56.54
C LYS A 779 -30.84 -36.68 -55.02
N GLU A 780 -29.82 -36.87 -54.20
CA GLU A 780 -30.01 -36.83 -52.74
C GLU A 780 -30.25 -35.42 -52.23
N LEU A 781 -29.56 -34.40 -52.75
CA LEU A 781 -29.77 -32.99 -52.35
C LEU A 781 -31.15 -32.45 -52.78
N ASN A 782 -31.67 -32.91 -53.94
CA ASN A 782 -33.04 -32.55 -54.36
C ASN A 782 -34.11 -33.02 -53.37
N LYS A 783 -33.88 -34.12 -52.64
CA LYS A 783 -34.85 -34.62 -51.65
C LYS A 783 -35.00 -33.69 -50.44
N VAL A 784 -34.00 -32.91 -50.17
CA VAL A 784 -33.93 -31.96 -49.05
C VAL A 784 -34.15 -30.50 -49.52
N GLY A 785 -34.68 -30.30 -50.74
CA GLY A 785 -35.00 -28.97 -51.23
C GLY A 785 -33.89 -28.18 -51.91
N ILE A 786 -32.68 -28.77 -52.02
CA ILE A 786 -31.51 -28.17 -52.70
C ILE A 786 -31.57 -28.63 -54.18
N LYS A 787 -32.03 -27.76 -55.07
CA LYS A 787 -32.29 -28.10 -56.45
C LYS A 787 -31.08 -27.84 -57.32
N ASN A 788 -30.81 -28.74 -58.27
CA ASN A 788 -29.82 -28.45 -59.31
C ASN A 788 -30.29 -27.30 -60.23
N ARG A 789 -29.40 -26.38 -60.57
CA ARG A 789 -29.72 -25.22 -61.42
C ARG A 789 -29.76 -25.53 -62.92
N TYR A 790 -29.03 -26.58 -63.37
CA TYR A 790 -28.89 -26.97 -64.79
C TYR A 790 -29.25 -28.41 -65.03
#